data_d7c35a5b32be85facfc7df1841b07d17
#
_entry.id   d7c35a5b32be85facfc7df1841b07d17
#
_cell.length_a   1.000
_cell.length_b   1.000
_cell.length_c   1.000
_cell.angle_alpha   90.00
_cell.angle_beta   90.00
_cell.angle_gamma   90.00
#
_symmetry.space_group_name_H-M   'P 1'
#
loop_
_entity.id
_entity.type
_entity.pdbx_description
1 polymer ?
#
loop_
_entity_poly.entity_id
_entity_poly.type
_entity_poly.pdbx_seq_one_letter_code
_entity_poly.pdbx_strand_id
1 'polypeptide(L)'
;MMKFGWENWSLDLDPITGALIAFVLSITVLFSWKTFVRHQRNKTTALLEIFRFLLLSLFCLTLLDPKRTEIIKSKIKPQLAVLIDHSQSMDTLDVNDTASVFKSRKQWVDSIIQSSAFKGLEENTTILIEPFSSKYGETRTDIQSAISSTIEKFEDLHGILLLTDGDSNLGSPLIQIAPKLRNQNISLFSIFTGSDRILPDLDIEHAWSPSFTLKEERLVVNWKIKNTFDAPQNSVLSLYANDEKVESMPVHFPPNTTHSGNITWLPSETGEYPMKLVLEPVQAEAFQDNNSQGFQLRVQETKIKVLVIDSSPRWEYRFLKNALLRDPGVEVKSLLYRPGLSSAQGNEYLRQFPKNLKELTTFDVVFLGDIAIEREEITHDNASLLHELVIHHAAGIVFIPGRKGKQLSFAGSPLDDLLPIVYDRQKPAGLGTANPANLDLTERGRQHWLTDLRGAGEPDRNFWNRLPGFFWSAMVKKSKPGSQVLATHSNFSSEWGKMPLLVVRHYQSGKSLFLGTDSAWRWRRGVEDKYHYRFWSQVVRWMARERQQANNQGLRLITYPEKPYVGDQVHLHCIASDLAGFPLELSHVDAKITHPDGVTENIQLTAIKESNGIYTGKLDAWKSGDFTIIVSENLNDRKLMHTLPVHLDTTEKKGRPVTTKSLSALAKLTGGSTESYRKWEKLLPRIKAVINPQNTLKVDRLRTNLLWNCFLFGLLIIYWSWRKLLGLV
;
A
#
# COMPACT_ATOMS: atom_id res chain seq x y z
N MET A 1 -8.39 38.36 -44.93
CA MET A 1 -8.32 37.06 -45.58
C MET A 1 -9.71 36.81 -46.25
N MET A 2 -9.81 36.95 -47.57
CA MET A 2 -11.06 36.68 -48.28
C MET A 2 -11.14 35.17 -48.56
N LYS A 3 -12.16 34.50 -47.99
CA LYS A 3 -12.46 33.10 -48.31
C LYS A 3 -13.46 33.04 -49.43
N PHE A 4 -13.02 32.55 -50.60
CA PHE A 4 -13.93 32.13 -51.68
C PHE A 4 -14.11 30.62 -51.56
N GLY A 5 -15.35 30.19 -51.32
CA GLY A 5 -15.72 28.76 -51.18
C GLY A 5 -16.74 28.35 -52.25
N TRP A 6 -16.43 27.37 -53.06
CA TRP A 6 -17.41 26.48 -53.67
C TRP A 6 -17.57 25.24 -52.75
N GLU A 7 -18.67 24.58 -52.85
CA GLU A 7 -18.88 23.37 -52.03
C GLU A 7 -17.61 22.49 -52.07
N ASN A 8 -16.96 22.34 -50.88
CA ASN A 8 -15.75 21.56 -50.64
C ASN A 8 -14.41 22.15 -51.13
N TRP A 9 -14.35 23.32 -51.79
CA TRP A 9 -13.09 23.98 -52.17
C TRP A 9 -12.93 25.28 -51.38
N SER A 10 -11.75 25.50 -50.84
CA SER A 10 -11.38 26.74 -50.18
C SER A 10 -10.08 27.32 -50.77
N LEU A 11 -10.07 28.62 -50.98
CA LEU A 11 -8.93 29.35 -51.48
C LEU A 11 -8.55 30.40 -50.41
N ASP A 12 -7.37 30.25 -49.84
CA ASP A 12 -6.86 31.22 -48.84
C ASP A 12 -6.02 32.26 -49.57
N LEU A 13 -6.67 33.38 -50.01
CA LEU A 13 -5.98 34.50 -50.65
C LEU A 13 -5.37 35.44 -49.62
N ASP A 14 -4.04 35.41 -49.52
CA ASP A 14 -3.29 36.48 -48.86
C ASP A 14 -3.21 37.68 -49.82
N PRO A 15 -3.55 38.93 -49.38
CA PRO A 15 -3.56 40.11 -50.20
C PRO A 15 -2.24 40.36 -50.94
N ILE A 16 -1.12 40.05 -50.31
CA ILE A 16 0.21 40.22 -50.92
C ILE A 16 0.43 39.26 -52.05
N THR A 17 0.08 37.98 -51.85
CA THR A 17 0.21 36.94 -52.90
C THR A 17 -0.72 37.23 -54.07
N GLY A 18 -1.95 37.66 -53.81
CA GLY A 18 -2.92 38.09 -54.84
C GLY A 18 -2.42 39.28 -55.66
N ALA A 19 -1.87 40.30 -55.00
CA ALA A 19 -1.28 41.46 -55.68
C ALA A 19 -0.06 41.09 -56.57
N LEU A 20 0.78 40.17 -56.06
CA LEU A 20 1.96 39.69 -56.77
C LEU A 20 1.57 38.88 -58.03
N ILE A 21 0.55 38.02 -57.93
CA ILE A 21 0.02 37.27 -59.08
C ILE A 21 -0.59 38.20 -60.10
N ALA A 22 -1.40 39.21 -59.69
CA ALA A 22 -1.96 40.18 -60.59
C ALA A 22 -0.86 40.99 -61.32
N PHE A 23 0.18 41.37 -60.58
CA PHE A 23 1.34 42.08 -61.15
C PHE A 23 2.09 41.20 -62.20
N VAL A 24 2.38 39.94 -61.91
CA VAL A 24 3.02 39.01 -62.84
C VAL A 24 2.18 38.79 -64.09
N LEU A 25 0.87 38.58 -63.96
CA LEU A 25 -0.05 38.43 -65.09
C LEU A 25 -0.11 39.70 -65.93
N SER A 26 -0.17 40.89 -65.29
CA SER A 26 -0.14 42.19 -66.02
C SER A 26 1.15 42.41 -66.82
N ILE A 27 2.27 42.11 -66.22
CA ILE A 27 3.58 42.13 -66.92
C ILE A 27 3.59 41.16 -68.12
N THR A 28 3.06 39.98 -67.92
CA THR A 28 2.98 38.95 -68.96
C THR A 28 2.17 39.45 -70.19
N VAL A 29 1.01 40.06 -69.91
CA VAL A 29 0.19 40.66 -70.99
C VAL A 29 0.91 41.76 -71.73
N LEU A 30 1.64 42.65 -71.03
CA LEU A 30 2.43 43.68 -71.67
C LEU A 30 3.57 43.13 -72.58
N PHE A 31 4.28 42.12 -72.07
CA PHE A 31 5.35 41.46 -72.88
C PHE A 31 4.74 40.67 -74.00
N SER A 32 3.66 39.95 -73.87
CA SER A 32 2.98 39.25 -74.96
C SER A 32 2.47 40.19 -76.00
N TRP A 33 1.91 41.33 -75.60
CA TRP A 33 1.53 42.38 -76.58
C TRP A 33 2.69 42.94 -77.30
N LYS A 34 3.81 43.26 -76.67
CA LYS A 34 5.05 43.77 -77.29
C LYS A 34 5.66 42.77 -78.29
N THR A 35 5.64 41.48 -77.93
CA THR A 35 6.10 40.38 -78.79
C THR A 35 5.23 40.20 -80.05
N PHE A 36 3.88 40.27 -79.83
CA PHE A 36 2.93 40.22 -80.98
C PHE A 36 3.11 41.37 -81.96
N VAL A 37 3.28 42.58 -81.48
CA VAL A 37 3.52 43.73 -82.37
C VAL A 37 4.87 43.62 -83.07
N ARG A 38 5.92 43.13 -82.42
CA ARG A 38 7.24 42.98 -82.99
C ARG A 38 7.30 41.93 -84.10
N HIS A 39 6.46 40.89 -84.04
CA HIS A 39 6.38 39.85 -85.08
C HIS A 39 5.29 40.07 -86.13
N GLN A 40 5.06 41.32 -86.59
CA GLN A 40 4.12 41.72 -87.62
C GLN A 40 2.66 41.19 -87.44
N ARG A 41 2.16 41.05 -86.24
CA ARG A 41 0.83 40.59 -85.94
C ARG A 41 0.42 39.23 -86.53
N ASN A 42 1.38 38.30 -86.65
CA ASN A 42 1.13 36.98 -87.18
C ASN A 42 0.20 36.14 -86.24
N LYS A 43 -0.78 35.43 -86.83
CA LYS A 43 -1.75 34.63 -86.12
C LYS A 43 -1.09 33.52 -85.30
N THR A 44 -0.03 32.92 -85.76
CA THR A 44 0.68 31.85 -85.04
C THR A 44 1.43 32.35 -83.81
N THR A 45 2.00 33.55 -83.85
CA THR A 45 2.60 34.17 -82.67
C THR A 45 1.57 34.64 -81.66
N ALA A 46 0.39 35.10 -82.10
CA ALA A 46 -0.72 35.41 -81.20
C ALA A 46 -1.22 34.19 -80.38
N LEU A 47 -1.34 33.07 -81.09
CA LEU A 47 -1.78 31.83 -80.44
C LEU A 47 -0.78 31.30 -79.41
N LEU A 48 0.53 31.47 -79.75
CA LEU A 48 1.62 31.08 -78.80
C LEU A 48 1.67 31.96 -77.58
N GLU A 49 1.43 33.28 -77.70
CA GLU A 49 1.39 34.20 -76.52
C GLU A 49 0.13 34.02 -75.68
N ILE A 50 -0.99 33.68 -76.30
CA ILE A 50 -2.23 33.26 -75.53
C ILE A 50 -1.94 31.97 -74.76
N PHE A 51 -1.28 31.00 -75.37
CA PHE A 51 -0.91 29.75 -74.70
C PHE A 51 0.05 30.00 -73.54
N ARG A 52 1.01 30.90 -73.69
CA ARG A 52 1.91 31.36 -72.61
C ARG A 52 1.15 31.99 -71.45
N PHE A 53 0.23 32.88 -71.72
CA PHE A 53 -0.59 33.52 -70.73
C PHE A 53 -1.43 32.48 -69.97
N LEU A 54 -2.05 31.53 -70.70
CA LEU A 54 -2.82 30.44 -70.13
C LEU A 54 -1.98 29.54 -69.19
N LEU A 55 -0.77 29.19 -69.64
CA LEU A 55 0.15 28.36 -68.87
C LEU A 55 0.62 29.07 -67.58
N LEU A 56 0.94 30.36 -67.65
CA LEU A 56 1.28 31.16 -66.49
C LEU A 56 0.08 31.33 -65.50
N SER A 57 -1.14 31.48 -66.05
CA SER A 57 -2.35 31.55 -65.26
C SER A 57 -2.60 30.25 -64.51
N LEU A 58 -2.38 29.09 -65.14
CA LEU A 58 -2.47 27.78 -64.51
C LEU A 58 -1.38 27.58 -63.40
N PHE A 59 -0.19 28.10 -63.69
CA PHE A 59 0.89 28.09 -62.70
C PHE A 59 0.56 28.97 -61.49
N CYS A 60 0.02 30.17 -61.73
CA CYS A 60 -0.48 31.06 -60.67
C CYS A 60 -1.61 30.41 -59.85
N LEU A 61 -2.52 29.66 -60.50
CA LEU A 61 -3.57 28.90 -59.83
C LEU A 61 -2.97 27.85 -58.88
N THR A 62 -1.87 27.21 -59.26
CA THR A 62 -1.16 26.25 -58.41
C THR A 62 -0.54 26.95 -57.18
N LEU A 63 -0.01 28.16 -57.37
CA LEU A 63 0.57 28.98 -56.26
C LEU A 63 -0.52 29.44 -55.27
N LEU A 64 -1.75 29.59 -55.72
CA LEU A 64 -2.89 29.91 -54.84
C LEU A 64 -3.30 28.76 -53.94
N ASP A 65 -2.72 27.57 -54.15
CA ASP A 65 -2.91 26.35 -53.32
C ASP A 65 -4.38 26.07 -52.97
N PRO A 66 -5.28 25.91 -53.96
CA PRO A 66 -6.67 25.55 -53.66
C PRO A 66 -6.75 24.22 -52.93
N LYS A 67 -7.49 24.22 -51.78
CA LYS A 67 -7.65 23.08 -50.90
C LYS A 67 -9.04 22.51 -51.05
N ARG A 68 -9.13 21.20 -51.28
CA ARG A 68 -10.38 20.44 -51.21
C ARG A 68 -10.46 19.75 -49.89
N THR A 69 -11.48 20.08 -49.10
CA THR A 69 -11.76 19.45 -47.83
C THR A 69 -12.85 18.41 -47.99
N GLU A 70 -12.54 17.17 -47.72
CA GLU A 70 -13.46 16.06 -47.74
C GLU A 70 -13.59 15.51 -46.33
N ILE A 71 -14.84 15.45 -45.81
CA ILE A 71 -15.12 14.86 -44.47
C ILE A 71 -15.22 13.35 -44.69
N ILE A 72 -14.20 12.62 -44.29
CA ILE A 72 -14.20 11.16 -44.29
C ILE A 72 -14.78 10.71 -42.95
N LYS A 73 -15.97 10.13 -42.97
CA LYS A 73 -16.51 9.43 -41.82
C LYS A 73 -15.64 8.19 -41.57
N SER A 74 -15.04 8.10 -40.37
CA SER A 74 -14.31 6.89 -39.99
C SER A 74 -15.26 5.68 -40.06
N LYS A 75 -14.85 4.64 -40.79
CA LYS A 75 -15.58 3.36 -40.82
C LYS A 75 -15.29 2.50 -39.58
N ILE A 76 -14.26 2.87 -38.78
CA ILE A 76 -13.90 2.14 -37.59
C ILE A 76 -14.74 2.67 -36.43
N LYS A 77 -15.49 1.78 -35.79
CA LYS A 77 -16.27 2.11 -34.58
C LYS A 77 -15.28 2.38 -33.44
N PRO A 78 -15.42 3.49 -32.72
CA PRO A 78 -14.56 3.77 -31.55
C PRO A 78 -14.76 2.70 -30.46
N GLN A 79 -13.73 2.41 -29.68
CA GLN A 79 -13.78 1.40 -28.64
C GLN A 79 -14.07 2.04 -27.28
N LEU A 80 -14.99 1.42 -26.54
CA LEU A 80 -15.33 1.71 -25.15
C LEU A 80 -15.04 0.48 -24.30
N ALA A 81 -14.10 0.57 -23.37
CA ALA A 81 -13.88 -0.46 -22.38
C ALA A 81 -14.86 -0.29 -21.21
N VAL A 82 -15.54 -1.35 -20.84
CA VAL A 82 -16.44 -1.42 -19.68
C VAL A 82 -15.78 -2.31 -18.65
N LEU A 83 -15.33 -1.71 -17.57
CA LEU A 83 -14.68 -2.39 -16.45
C LEU A 83 -15.69 -2.63 -15.34
N ILE A 84 -15.88 -3.90 -15.00
CA ILE A 84 -16.82 -4.35 -13.99
C ILE A 84 -16.06 -4.75 -12.73
N ASP A 85 -16.39 -4.12 -11.63
CA ASP A 85 -15.86 -4.45 -10.31
C ASP A 85 -16.42 -5.79 -9.82
N HIS A 86 -15.53 -6.74 -9.54
CA HIS A 86 -15.83 -8.06 -9.01
C HIS A 86 -15.38 -8.24 -7.56
N SER A 87 -15.11 -7.15 -6.84
CA SER A 87 -14.73 -7.19 -5.44
C SER A 87 -15.87 -7.66 -4.53
N GLN A 88 -15.53 -8.10 -3.31
CA GLN A 88 -16.51 -8.57 -2.33
C GLN A 88 -17.52 -7.49 -1.90
N SER A 89 -17.14 -6.23 -1.96
CA SER A 89 -18.04 -5.11 -1.66
C SER A 89 -19.24 -5.06 -2.61
N MET A 90 -19.11 -5.59 -3.83
CA MET A 90 -20.15 -5.70 -4.84
C MET A 90 -21.24 -6.75 -4.52
N ASP A 91 -21.02 -7.62 -3.53
CA ASP A 91 -22.05 -8.54 -3.02
C ASP A 91 -23.02 -7.86 -2.05
N THR A 92 -22.78 -6.59 -1.69
CA THR A 92 -23.66 -5.82 -0.80
C THR A 92 -25.05 -5.67 -1.36
N LEU A 93 -26.08 -5.98 -0.55
CA LEU A 93 -27.51 -5.90 -0.89
C LEU A 93 -28.07 -4.51 -0.55
N ASP A 94 -27.67 -3.47 -1.29
CA ASP A 94 -28.07 -2.08 -1.01
C ASP A 94 -28.64 -1.33 -2.22
N VAL A 95 -28.78 -2.02 -3.36
CA VAL A 95 -29.33 -1.44 -4.58
C VAL A 95 -30.83 -1.70 -4.63
N ASN A 96 -31.63 -0.63 -4.59
CA ASN A 96 -33.09 -0.67 -4.67
C ASN A 96 -33.55 0.00 -5.98
N ASP A 97 -34.00 -0.82 -6.92
CA ASP A 97 -34.50 -0.38 -8.23
C ASP A 97 -36.00 -0.15 -8.22
N THR A 98 -36.76 -0.86 -7.37
CA THR A 98 -38.19 -0.76 -7.15
C THR A 98 -38.51 -0.99 -5.67
N ALA A 99 -39.54 -0.35 -5.14
CA ALA A 99 -39.80 -0.16 -3.71
C ALA A 99 -39.83 -1.40 -2.78
N SER A 100 -39.50 -2.62 -3.22
CA SER A 100 -39.70 -3.83 -2.42
C SER A 100 -38.60 -4.90 -2.48
N VAL A 101 -37.63 -4.85 -3.39
CA VAL A 101 -36.59 -5.91 -3.48
C VAL A 101 -35.19 -5.30 -3.57
N PHE A 102 -34.36 -5.59 -2.59
CA PHE A 102 -32.94 -5.26 -2.65
C PHE A 102 -32.19 -6.28 -3.51
N LYS A 103 -31.38 -5.78 -4.45
CA LYS A 103 -30.45 -6.57 -5.26
C LYS A 103 -29.02 -6.33 -4.78
N SER A 104 -28.14 -7.31 -4.98
CA SER A 104 -26.70 -7.04 -4.82
C SER A 104 -26.25 -6.07 -5.92
N ARG A 105 -25.17 -5.31 -5.63
CA ARG A 105 -24.55 -4.41 -6.59
C ARG A 105 -24.17 -5.16 -7.87
N LYS A 106 -23.63 -6.39 -7.73
CA LYS A 106 -23.29 -7.28 -8.85
C LYS A 106 -24.50 -7.66 -9.70
N GLN A 107 -25.60 -8.13 -9.07
CA GLN A 107 -26.84 -8.46 -9.78
C GLN A 107 -27.42 -7.27 -10.54
N TRP A 108 -27.30 -6.07 -9.99
CA TRP A 108 -27.73 -4.85 -10.65
C TRP A 108 -26.87 -4.54 -11.88
N VAL A 109 -25.54 -4.64 -11.78
CA VAL A 109 -24.61 -4.47 -12.91
C VAL A 109 -24.95 -5.43 -14.04
N ASP A 110 -25.17 -6.72 -13.73
CA ASP A 110 -25.57 -7.72 -14.73
C ASP A 110 -26.88 -7.34 -15.42
N SER A 111 -27.87 -6.82 -14.66
CA SER A 111 -29.16 -6.39 -15.22
C SER A 111 -29.02 -5.18 -16.16
N ILE A 112 -28.09 -4.26 -15.90
CA ILE A 112 -27.82 -3.10 -16.76
C ILE A 112 -27.17 -3.50 -18.07
N ILE A 113 -26.15 -4.34 -18.01
CA ILE A 113 -25.44 -4.79 -19.21
C ILE A 113 -26.40 -5.49 -20.18
N GLN A 114 -27.38 -6.19 -19.64
CA GLN A 114 -28.43 -6.86 -20.46
C GLN A 114 -29.53 -5.93 -20.94
N SER A 115 -29.61 -4.69 -20.41
CA SER A 115 -30.68 -3.75 -20.74
C SER A 115 -30.63 -3.26 -22.22
N SER A 116 -31.78 -2.96 -22.80
CA SER A 116 -31.89 -2.41 -24.16
C SER A 116 -31.19 -1.05 -24.29
N ALA A 117 -31.21 -0.24 -23.23
CA ALA A 117 -30.56 1.07 -23.19
C ALA A 117 -29.03 0.96 -23.29
N PHE A 118 -28.41 -0.01 -22.60
CA PHE A 118 -26.98 -0.27 -22.68
C PHE A 118 -26.56 -0.85 -24.03
N LYS A 119 -27.35 -1.83 -24.56
CA LYS A 119 -27.12 -2.41 -25.88
C LYS A 119 -27.23 -1.37 -27.02
N GLY A 120 -28.00 -0.30 -26.83
CA GLY A 120 -28.02 0.83 -27.74
C GLY A 120 -26.70 1.61 -27.90
N LEU A 121 -25.68 1.35 -27.08
CA LEU A 121 -24.31 1.85 -27.28
C LEU A 121 -23.58 1.06 -28.38
N GLU A 122 -23.88 -0.23 -28.58
CA GLU A 122 -23.22 -1.11 -29.54
C GLU A 122 -23.48 -0.70 -31.01
N GLU A 123 -24.52 0.05 -31.27
CA GLU A 123 -24.84 0.50 -32.62
C GLU A 123 -23.70 1.29 -33.26
N ASN A 124 -23.07 2.19 -32.48
CA ASN A 124 -22.03 3.11 -32.97
C ASN A 124 -20.66 2.91 -32.31
N THR A 125 -20.50 1.99 -31.34
CA THR A 125 -19.31 1.82 -30.53
C THR A 125 -19.01 0.34 -30.35
N THR A 126 -17.75 -0.05 -30.35
CA THR A 126 -17.33 -1.42 -29.99
C THR A 126 -17.16 -1.47 -28.49
N ILE A 127 -17.96 -2.27 -27.81
CA ILE A 127 -17.91 -2.44 -26.35
C ILE A 127 -17.00 -3.61 -26.00
N LEU A 128 -16.06 -3.37 -25.10
CA LEU A 128 -15.12 -4.37 -24.57
C LEU A 128 -15.39 -4.50 -23.07
N ILE A 129 -15.93 -5.63 -22.63
CA ILE A 129 -16.31 -5.86 -21.23
C ILE A 129 -15.20 -6.68 -20.56
N GLU A 130 -14.64 -6.16 -19.46
CA GLU A 130 -13.64 -6.85 -18.67
C GLU A 130 -13.95 -6.75 -17.18
N PRO A 131 -13.96 -7.88 -16.46
CA PRO A 131 -14.03 -7.88 -15.01
C PRO A 131 -12.68 -7.46 -14.44
N PHE A 132 -12.70 -6.76 -13.30
CA PHE A 132 -11.50 -6.46 -12.54
C PHE A 132 -11.73 -6.65 -11.04
N SER A 133 -10.66 -6.97 -10.32
CA SER A 133 -10.57 -6.96 -8.87
C SER A 133 -9.13 -6.58 -8.51
N SER A 134 -8.37 -7.47 -7.92
CA SER A 134 -6.92 -7.33 -7.78
C SER A 134 -6.24 -8.65 -8.17
N LYS A 135 -4.91 -8.60 -8.36
CA LYS A 135 -4.11 -9.82 -8.55
C LYS A 135 -4.14 -10.76 -7.33
N TYR A 136 -4.68 -10.31 -6.20
CA TYR A 136 -4.82 -11.05 -4.94
C TYR A 136 -6.26 -11.55 -4.71
N GLY A 137 -7.11 -11.54 -5.75
CA GLY A 137 -8.50 -12.00 -5.69
C GLY A 137 -9.51 -10.90 -5.36
N GLU A 138 -10.73 -11.31 -4.98
CA GLU A 138 -11.89 -10.42 -4.80
C GLU A 138 -11.87 -9.60 -3.50
N THR A 139 -10.89 -9.83 -2.62
CA THR A 139 -10.78 -9.17 -1.30
C THR A 139 -10.13 -7.80 -1.34
N ARG A 140 -9.60 -7.40 -2.48
CA ARG A 140 -8.95 -6.09 -2.71
C ARG A 140 -9.30 -5.55 -4.07
N THR A 141 -9.43 -4.23 -4.18
CA THR A 141 -9.73 -3.55 -5.43
C THR A 141 -8.62 -2.58 -5.81
N ASP A 142 -8.05 -2.78 -7.01
CA ASP A 142 -7.04 -1.89 -7.61
C ASP A 142 -7.57 -1.31 -8.92
N ILE A 143 -8.32 -0.23 -8.81
CA ILE A 143 -8.91 0.47 -9.96
C ILE A 143 -7.82 1.05 -10.86
N GLN A 144 -6.70 1.54 -10.28
CA GLN A 144 -5.64 2.15 -11.06
C GLN A 144 -4.95 1.12 -11.97
N SER A 145 -4.61 -0.06 -11.44
CA SER A 145 -4.01 -1.13 -12.23
C SER A 145 -4.97 -1.65 -13.30
N ALA A 146 -6.27 -1.74 -13.00
CA ALA A 146 -7.29 -2.11 -13.98
C ALA A 146 -7.36 -1.12 -15.15
N ILE A 147 -7.37 0.18 -14.88
CA ILE A 147 -7.35 1.20 -15.94
C ILE A 147 -6.03 1.13 -16.73
N SER A 148 -4.88 0.99 -16.05
CA SER A 148 -3.57 0.96 -16.70
C SER A 148 -3.40 -0.23 -17.65
N SER A 149 -3.81 -1.42 -17.21
CA SER A 149 -3.76 -2.65 -18.02
C SER A 149 -4.70 -2.58 -19.23
N THR A 150 -5.88 -1.96 -19.05
CA THR A 150 -6.83 -1.75 -20.14
C THR A 150 -6.27 -0.82 -21.22
N ILE A 151 -5.62 0.27 -20.81
CA ILE A 151 -4.96 1.20 -21.76
C ILE A 151 -3.82 0.52 -22.52
N GLU A 152 -3.10 -0.40 -21.90
CA GLU A 152 -1.99 -1.12 -22.52
C GLU A 152 -2.46 -2.26 -23.46
N LYS A 153 -3.62 -2.82 -23.17
CA LYS A 153 -4.20 -3.93 -23.92
C LYS A 153 -4.89 -3.49 -25.21
N PHE A 154 -5.49 -2.28 -25.23
CA PHE A 154 -6.30 -1.80 -26.34
C PHE A 154 -5.74 -0.51 -26.95
N GLU A 155 -5.35 -0.56 -28.23
CA GLU A 155 -4.66 0.57 -28.90
C GLU A 155 -5.61 1.73 -29.30
N ASP A 156 -6.91 1.43 -29.59
CA ASP A 156 -7.87 2.41 -30.15
C ASP A 156 -8.99 2.76 -29.15
N LEU A 157 -8.62 2.92 -27.87
CA LEU A 157 -9.57 3.19 -26.82
C LEU A 157 -9.93 4.67 -26.76
N HIS A 158 -11.23 4.98 -26.81
CA HIS A 158 -11.76 6.35 -26.76
C HIS A 158 -12.42 6.68 -25.41
N GLY A 159 -12.82 5.67 -24.65
CA GLY A 159 -13.42 5.84 -23.36
C GLY A 159 -13.34 4.59 -22.49
N ILE A 160 -13.41 4.81 -21.19
CA ILE A 160 -13.51 3.75 -20.17
C ILE A 160 -14.74 4.03 -19.33
N LEU A 161 -15.61 3.04 -19.18
CA LEU A 161 -16.75 3.06 -18.28
C LEU A 161 -16.48 2.12 -17.11
N LEU A 162 -16.45 2.64 -15.89
CA LEU A 162 -16.30 1.88 -14.65
C LEU A 162 -17.68 1.64 -14.02
N LEU A 163 -17.97 0.38 -13.69
CA LEU A 163 -19.11 -0.06 -12.89
C LEU A 163 -18.56 -0.56 -11.55
N THR A 164 -18.57 0.31 -10.55
CA THR A 164 -17.89 0.07 -9.25
C THR A 164 -18.57 0.86 -8.14
N ASP A 165 -18.36 0.50 -6.89
CA ASP A 165 -18.73 1.31 -5.73
C ASP A 165 -17.71 2.42 -5.41
N GLY A 166 -16.58 2.43 -6.15
CA GLY A 166 -15.54 3.44 -6.05
C GLY A 166 -14.57 3.26 -4.90
N ASP A 167 -14.65 2.15 -4.16
CA ASP A 167 -13.63 1.82 -3.15
C ASP A 167 -12.40 1.24 -3.86
N SER A 168 -11.23 1.85 -3.63
CA SER A 168 -9.93 1.39 -4.15
C SER A 168 -8.97 1.34 -2.98
N ASN A 169 -8.70 0.14 -2.53
CA ASN A 169 -7.93 -0.11 -1.31
C ASN A 169 -6.50 -0.59 -1.58
N LEU A 170 -6.16 -0.79 -2.86
CA LEU A 170 -4.83 -1.15 -3.33
C LEU A 170 -4.38 -0.21 -4.45
N GLY A 171 -3.07 -0.14 -4.67
CA GLY A 171 -2.47 0.66 -5.74
C GLY A 171 -2.16 2.11 -5.37
N SER A 172 -1.75 2.89 -6.36
CA SER A 172 -1.44 4.33 -6.18
C SER A 172 -2.71 5.19 -6.24
N PRO A 173 -2.69 6.44 -5.77
CA PRO A 173 -3.84 7.34 -5.87
C PRO A 173 -4.34 7.48 -7.30
N LEU A 174 -5.65 7.29 -7.53
CA LEU A 174 -6.28 7.28 -8.86
C LEU A 174 -6.00 8.53 -9.70
N ILE A 175 -5.77 9.67 -9.06
CA ILE A 175 -5.49 10.93 -9.74
C ILE A 175 -4.20 10.88 -10.59
N GLN A 176 -3.26 10.00 -10.25
CA GLN A 176 -1.97 9.88 -10.94
C GLN A 176 -2.09 9.35 -12.36
N ILE A 177 -3.19 8.67 -12.71
CA ILE A 177 -3.40 8.16 -14.07
C ILE A 177 -3.98 9.21 -15.02
N ALA A 178 -4.49 10.34 -14.49
CA ALA A 178 -5.12 11.38 -15.30
C ALA A 178 -4.26 11.92 -16.46
N PRO A 179 -2.94 12.17 -16.31
CA PRO A 179 -2.10 12.60 -17.44
C PRO A 179 -2.02 11.57 -18.55
N LYS A 180 -1.95 10.25 -18.22
CA LYS A 180 -1.88 9.17 -19.22
C LYS A 180 -3.18 9.12 -20.05
N LEU A 181 -4.34 9.18 -19.38
CA LEU A 181 -5.65 9.21 -20.03
C LEU A 181 -5.82 10.43 -20.93
N ARG A 182 -5.43 11.62 -20.46
CA ARG A 182 -5.54 12.86 -21.25
C ARG A 182 -4.64 12.86 -22.49
N ASN A 183 -3.41 12.38 -22.36
CA ASN A 183 -2.46 12.32 -23.48
C ASN A 183 -2.95 11.39 -24.60
N GLN A 184 -3.73 10.38 -24.26
CA GLN A 184 -4.33 9.44 -25.22
C GLN A 184 -5.78 9.82 -25.61
N ASN A 185 -6.30 10.95 -25.13
CA ASN A 185 -7.67 11.41 -25.36
C ASN A 185 -8.74 10.39 -24.91
N ILE A 186 -8.47 9.62 -23.85
CA ILE A 186 -9.41 8.64 -23.28
C ILE A 186 -10.22 9.31 -22.18
N SER A 187 -11.54 9.34 -22.35
CA SER A 187 -12.47 9.88 -21.34
C SER A 187 -12.93 8.79 -20.39
N LEU A 188 -12.89 9.10 -19.08
CA LEU A 188 -13.34 8.18 -18.03
C LEU A 188 -14.76 8.49 -17.60
N PHE A 189 -15.61 7.47 -17.64
CA PHE A 189 -16.96 7.49 -17.11
C PHE A 189 -17.08 6.52 -15.96
N SER A 190 -17.95 6.81 -14.97
CA SER A 190 -18.22 5.84 -13.91
C SER A 190 -19.68 5.87 -13.49
N ILE A 191 -20.24 4.68 -13.29
CA ILE A 191 -21.54 4.48 -12.64
C ILE A 191 -21.25 3.91 -11.25
N PHE A 192 -21.59 4.69 -10.23
CA PHE A 192 -21.48 4.23 -8.86
C PHE A 192 -22.61 3.28 -8.51
N THR A 193 -22.24 2.04 -8.20
CA THR A 193 -23.16 0.96 -7.85
C THR A 193 -23.25 0.84 -6.33
N GLY A 194 -24.42 1.13 -5.77
CA GLY A 194 -24.66 1.04 -4.33
C GLY A 194 -25.23 2.30 -3.72
N SER A 195 -25.59 2.22 -2.44
CA SER A 195 -26.17 3.30 -1.67
C SER A 195 -25.09 4.19 -1.04
N ASP A 196 -25.39 5.46 -0.88
CA ASP A 196 -24.63 6.42 -0.09
C ASP A 196 -24.98 6.34 1.42
N ARG A 197 -25.96 5.52 1.79
CA ARG A 197 -26.39 5.32 3.17
C ARG A 197 -25.58 4.22 3.85
N ILE A 198 -25.27 4.45 5.12
CA ILE A 198 -24.70 3.42 6.00
C ILE A 198 -25.85 2.47 6.38
N LEU A 199 -25.65 1.18 6.19
CA LEU A 199 -26.61 0.16 6.58
C LEU A 199 -26.55 -0.10 8.09
N PRO A 200 -27.68 -0.46 8.74
CA PRO A 200 -27.71 -0.78 10.16
C PRO A 200 -26.94 -2.08 10.45
N ASP A 201 -25.94 -2.01 11.32
CA ASP A 201 -25.01 -3.11 11.56
C ASP A 201 -24.30 -2.99 12.89
N LEU A 202 -23.89 -4.12 13.50
CA LEU A 202 -22.97 -4.21 14.61
C LEU A 202 -21.67 -4.88 14.14
N ASP A 203 -20.61 -4.12 13.92
CA ASP A 203 -19.33 -4.60 13.36
C ASP A 203 -18.27 -4.71 14.46
N ILE A 204 -17.70 -5.90 14.69
CA ILE A 204 -16.50 -6.06 15.51
C ILE A 204 -15.32 -5.50 14.74
N GLU A 205 -15.06 -4.19 14.89
CA GLU A 205 -13.93 -3.54 14.22
C GLU A 205 -12.59 -4.13 14.66
N HIS A 206 -12.50 -4.55 15.94
CA HIS A 206 -11.26 -5.05 16.50
C HIS A 206 -11.47 -5.87 17.76
N ALA A 207 -10.86 -7.08 17.82
CA ALA A 207 -10.70 -7.87 19.03
C ALA A 207 -9.21 -8.14 19.24
N TRP A 208 -8.73 -7.92 20.47
CA TRP A 208 -7.30 -7.96 20.73
C TRP A 208 -6.99 -8.50 22.12
N SER A 209 -5.99 -9.39 22.17
CA SER A 209 -5.42 -9.94 23.40
C SER A 209 -3.91 -10.10 23.28
N PRO A 210 -3.17 -10.27 24.38
CA PRO A 210 -1.82 -10.80 24.35
C PRO A 210 -1.79 -12.15 23.61
N SER A 211 -0.71 -12.45 22.90
CA SER A 211 -0.53 -13.73 22.20
C SER A 211 -0.28 -14.91 23.15
N PHE A 212 0.08 -14.64 24.40
CA PHE A 212 0.20 -15.63 25.45
C PHE A 212 -0.16 -15.03 26.83
N THR A 213 -0.52 -15.91 27.76
CA THR A 213 -0.75 -15.60 29.18
C THR A 213 -0.21 -16.74 30.03
N LEU A 214 -0.09 -16.54 31.35
CA LEU A 214 0.24 -17.60 32.27
C LEU A 214 -1.01 -18.38 32.68
N LYS A 215 -0.84 -19.65 33.06
CA LYS A 215 -1.83 -20.41 33.73
C LYS A 215 -2.25 -19.68 35.02
N GLU A 216 -3.56 -19.62 35.28
CA GLU A 216 -4.14 -18.89 36.40
C GLU A 216 -3.87 -17.37 36.43
N GLU A 217 -3.46 -16.80 35.29
CA GLU A 217 -3.38 -15.35 35.09
C GLU A 217 -4.62 -14.90 34.31
N ARG A 218 -5.28 -13.83 34.77
CA ARG A 218 -6.45 -13.28 34.10
C ARG A 218 -6.08 -12.66 32.73
N LEU A 219 -6.51 -13.31 31.68
CA LEU A 219 -6.43 -12.77 30.31
C LEU A 219 -7.46 -11.66 30.15
N VAL A 220 -7.06 -10.55 29.53
CA VAL A 220 -7.93 -9.44 29.15
C VAL A 220 -7.99 -9.38 27.64
N VAL A 221 -9.16 -9.66 27.07
CA VAL A 221 -9.44 -9.49 25.64
C VAL A 221 -10.14 -8.15 25.46
N ASN A 222 -9.50 -7.23 24.79
CA ASN A 222 -10.08 -5.93 24.47
C ASN A 222 -10.86 -6.02 23.18
N TRP A 223 -11.99 -5.34 23.10
CA TRP A 223 -12.83 -5.33 21.92
C TRP A 223 -13.30 -3.92 21.59
N LYS A 224 -13.61 -3.72 20.32
CA LYS A 224 -14.14 -2.50 19.77
C LYS A 224 -15.21 -2.85 18.74
N ILE A 225 -16.44 -2.41 19.00
CA ILE A 225 -17.63 -2.71 18.21
C ILE A 225 -18.28 -1.41 17.79
N LYS A 226 -18.58 -1.30 16.50
CA LYS A 226 -19.27 -0.15 15.93
C LYS A 226 -20.75 -0.48 15.76
N ASN A 227 -21.60 0.41 16.25
CA ASN A 227 -23.04 0.38 16.02
C ASN A 227 -23.40 1.45 14.97
N THR A 228 -23.98 1.03 13.85
CA THR A 228 -24.49 1.92 12.80
C THR A 228 -26.01 2.01 12.75
N PHE A 229 -26.71 1.37 13.69
CA PHE A 229 -28.14 1.57 13.87
C PHE A 229 -28.45 2.98 14.41
N ASP A 230 -29.58 3.54 13.97
CA ASP A 230 -30.11 4.81 14.48
C ASP A 230 -30.74 4.68 15.87
N ALA A 231 -30.92 3.45 16.35
CA ALA A 231 -31.45 3.12 17.69
C ALA A 231 -30.43 2.35 18.51
N PRO A 232 -30.48 2.45 19.85
CA PRO A 232 -29.61 1.66 20.71
C PRO A 232 -29.88 0.17 20.53
N GLN A 233 -28.83 -0.65 20.56
CA GLN A 233 -28.90 -2.09 20.44
C GLN A 233 -28.38 -2.77 21.68
N ASN A 234 -28.98 -3.91 22.03
CA ASN A 234 -28.50 -4.80 23.10
C ASN A 234 -28.14 -6.13 22.49
N SER A 235 -26.94 -6.63 22.78
CA SER A 235 -26.47 -7.93 22.33
C SER A 235 -25.61 -8.59 23.40
N VAL A 236 -25.31 -9.86 23.24
CA VAL A 236 -24.44 -10.64 24.12
C VAL A 236 -23.11 -10.88 23.41
N LEU A 237 -22.03 -10.45 24.06
CA LEU A 237 -20.66 -10.70 23.60
C LEU A 237 -20.14 -11.95 24.31
N SER A 238 -19.72 -12.95 23.55
CA SER A 238 -19.26 -14.24 24.07
C SER A 238 -17.83 -14.52 23.63
N LEU A 239 -17.00 -15.03 24.55
CA LEU A 239 -15.65 -15.49 24.30
C LEU A 239 -15.62 -17.02 24.27
N TYR A 240 -15.03 -17.57 23.23
CA TYR A 240 -14.83 -19.01 23.06
C TYR A 240 -13.35 -19.35 23.10
N ALA A 241 -13.00 -20.47 23.71
CA ALA A 241 -11.67 -21.08 23.70
C ALA A 241 -11.82 -22.55 23.26
N ASN A 242 -11.13 -23.02 22.22
CA ASN A 242 -11.32 -24.36 21.63
C ASN A 242 -12.80 -24.67 21.31
N ASP A 243 -13.53 -23.70 20.76
CA ASP A 243 -14.97 -23.78 20.47
C ASP A 243 -15.90 -23.94 21.72
N GLU A 244 -15.35 -23.95 22.92
CA GLU A 244 -16.13 -23.90 24.17
C GLU A 244 -16.35 -22.46 24.62
N LYS A 245 -17.58 -22.12 24.98
CA LYS A 245 -17.93 -20.81 25.53
C LYS A 245 -17.37 -20.67 26.95
N VAL A 246 -16.37 -19.79 27.12
CA VAL A 246 -15.66 -19.60 28.40
C VAL A 246 -16.14 -18.39 29.19
N GLU A 247 -16.67 -17.37 28.52
CA GLU A 247 -17.19 -16.17 29.16
C GLU A 247 -18.24 -15.49 28.28
N SER A 248 -19.18 -14.75 28.89
CA SER A 248 -20.15 -13.94 28.17
C SER A 248 -20.62 -12.74 28.96
N MET A 249 -20.94 -11.66 28.29
CA MET A 249 -21.42 -10.44 28.90
C MET A 249 -22.47 -9.74 28.04
N PRO A 250 -23.56 -9.22 28.61
CA PRO A 250 -24.47 -8.34 27.89
C PRO A 250 -23.83 -6.98 27.67
N VAL A 251 -24.00 -6.42 26.46
CA VAL A 251 -23.44 -5.13 26.09
C VAL A 251 -24.55 -4.27 25.48
N HIS A 252 -24.59 -3.02 25.92
CA HIS A 252 -25.48 -1.99 25.37
C HIS A 252 -24.69 -1.09 24.43
N PHE A 253 -25.15 -0.95 23.20
CA PHE A 253 -24.52 -0.15 22.15
C PHE A 253 -25.39 1.08 21.87
N PRO A 254 -24.92 2.30 22.21
CA PRO A 254 -25.61 3.54 21.84
C PRO A 254 -25.68 3.70 20.32
N PRO A 255 -26.68 4.44 19.77
CA PRO A 255 -26.88 4.59 18.32
C PRO A 255 -25.72 5.35 17.67
N ASN A 256 -25.33 4.96 16.46
CA ASN A 256 -24.28 5.62 15.65
C ASN A 256 -22.97 5.88 16.39
N THR A 257 -22.54 4.95 17.26
CA THR A 257 -21.33 5.07 18.06
C THR A 257 -20.44 3.85 17.93
N THR A 258 -19.17 4.06 18.25
CA THR A 258 -18.24 2.95 18.47
C THR A 258 -18.07 2.75 19.97
N HIS A 259 -18.38 1.57 20.45
CA HIS A 259 -18.26 1.20 21.86
C HIS A 259 -17.09 0.24 22.03
N SER A 260 -16.38 0.37 23.15
CA SER A 260 -15.23 -0.46 23.45
C SER A 260 -15.22 -0.88 24.91
N GLY A 261 -14.69 -2.07 25.15
CA GLY A 261 -14.62 -2.66 26.47
C GLY A 261 -13.63 -3.80 26.52
N ASN A 262 -13.74 -4.60 27.54
CA ASN A 262 -12.96 -5.81 27.69
C ASN A 262 -13.84 -6.96 28.21
N ILE A 263 -13.43 -8.18 27.86
CA ILE A 263 -13.94 -9.43 28.42
C ILE A 263 -12.73 -10.19 28.97
N THR A 264 -12.88 -10.86 30.11
CA THR A 264 -11.76 -11.49 30.82
C THR A 264 -11.96 -12.98 30.94
N TRP A 265 -10.89 -13.75 30.84
CA TRP A 265 -10.88 -15.18 31.05
C TRP A 265 -9.71 -15.60 31.93
N LEU A 266 -9.92 -16.67 32.74
CA LEU A 266 -8.91 -17.25 33.64
C LEU A 266 -8.59 -18.67 33.14
N PRO A 267 -7.50 -18.89 32.37
CA PRO A 267 -7.14 -20.22 31.89
C PRO A 267 -6.64 -21.12 33.02
N SER A 268 -7.19 -22.32 33.13
CA SER A 268 -6.82 -23.33 34.14
C SER A 268 -5.76 -24.33 33.68
N GLU A 269 -5.53 -24.42 32.35
CA GLU A 269 -4.59 -25.38 31.77
C GLU A 269 -3.65 -24.71 30.78
N THR A 270 -2.46 -25.29 30.64
CA THR A 270 -1.49 -24.85 29.65
C THR A 270 -1.81 -25.43 28.28
N GLY A 271 -1.56 -24.70 27.22
CA GLY A 271 -1.80 -25.17 25.85
C GLY A 271 -1.96 -24.02 24.85
N GLU A 272 -2.25 -24.41 23.62
CA GLU A 272 -2.64 -23.48 22.56
C GLU A 272 -4.16 -23.45 22.44
N TYR A 273 -4.73 -22.27 22.48
CA TYR A 273 -6.16 -22.04 22.44
C TYR A 273 -6.53 -21.19 21.25
N PRO A 274 -7.18 -21.73 20.19
CA PRO A 274 -7.90 -20.93 19.23
C PRO A 274 -9.05 -20.23 19.93
N MET A 275 -8.93 -18.90 20.01
CA MET A 275 -9.90 -18.03 20.66
C MET A 275 -10.82 -17.41 19.62
N LYS A 276 -12.09 -17.23 19.96
CA LYS A 276 -13.08 -16.57 19.12
C LYS A 276 -13.95 -15.64 19.94
N LEU A 277 -14.02 -14.36 19.57
CA LEU A 277 -14.98 -13.41 20.11
C LEU A 277 -16.19 -13.37 19.18
N VAL A 278 -17.39 -13.57 19.73
CA VAL A 278 -18.63 -13.65 18.97
C VAL A 278 -19.66 -12.71 19.56
N LEU A 279 -20.29 -11.90 18.73
CA LEU A 279 -21.41 -11.04 19.06
C LEU A 279 -22.71 -11.71 18.57
N GLU A 280 -23.72 -11.83 19.42
CA GLU A 280 -25.01 -12.39 19.01
C GLU A 280 -25.70 -11.43 18.03
N PRO A 281 -26.20 -11.91 16.87
CA PRO A 281 -26.86 -11.07 15.88
C PRO A 281 -28.11 -10.39 16.43
N VAL A 282 -28.34 -9.14 16.03
CA VAL A 282 -29.54 -8.40 16.39
C VAL A 282 -30.54 -8.37 15.21
N GLN A 283 -31.81 -8.06 15.52
CA GLN A 283 -32.84 -8.01 14.51
C GLN A 283 -32.57 -6.88 13.48
N ALA A 284 -32.75 -7.18 12.18
CA ALA A 284 -32.54 -6.25 11.06
C ALA A 284 -31.07 -5.84 10.85
N GLU A 285 -30.12 -6.62 11.33
CA GLU A 285 -28.69 -6.44 11.03
C GLU A 285 -28.40 -6.77 9.59
N ALA A 286 -27.62 -5.90 8.94
CA ALA A 286 -27.32 -6.04 7.51
C ALA A 286 -26.27 -7.12 7.22
N PHE A 287 -25.33 -7.33 8.15
CA PHE A 287 -24.21 -8.27 8.00
C PHE A 287 -24.01 -9.05 9.30
N GLN A 288 -23.83 -10.37 9.19
CA GLN A 288 -23.55 -11.24 10.35
C GLN A 288 -22.12 -11.84 10.29
N ASP A 289 -21.46 -11.76 9.15
CA ASP A 289 -20.11 -12.31 8.96
C ASP A 289 -19.05 -11.56 9.78
N ASN A 290 -19.29 -10.28 10.12
CA ASN A 290 -18.41 -9.41 10.90
C ASN A 290 -18.69 -9.48 12.43
N ASN A 291 -19.66 -10.32 12.85
CA ASN A 291 -20.01 -10.55 14.26
C ASN A 291 -19.06 -11.54 14.95
N SER A 292 -17.98 -11.95 14.31
CA SER A 292 -17.02 -12.86 14.91
C SER A 292 -15.59 -12.53 14.52
N GLN A 293 -14.66 -12.60 15.48
CA GLN A 293 -13.23 -12.43 15.23
C GLN A 293 -12.42 -13.47 16.01
N GLY A 294 -11.57 -14.23 15.28
CA GLY A 294 -10.67 -15.23 15.85
C GLY A 294 -9.27 -14.69 16.13
N PHE A 295 -8.58 -15.27 17.11
CA PHE A 295 -7.17 -15.03 17.42
C PHE A 295 -6.59 -16.22 18.18
N GLN A 296 -5.25 -16.38 18.16
CA GLN A 296 -4.56 -17.46 18.86
C GLN A 296 -4.01 -16.99 20.20
N LEU A 297 -4.14 -17.83 21.23
CA LEU A 297 -3.60 -17.62 22.55
C LEU A 297 -2.80 -18.86 22.99
N ARG A 298 -1.64 -18.63 23.58
CA ARG A 298 -0.86 -19.66 24.27
C ARG A 298 -0.91 -19.44 25.78
N VAL A 299 -1.25 -20.48 26.54
CA VAL A 299 -1.19 -20.48 28.00
C VAL A 299 0.06 -21.26 28.47
N GLN A 300 0.89 -20.61 29.29
CA GLN A 300 2.19 -21.15 29.74
C GLN A 300 2.29 -21.16 31.27
N GLU A 301 3.22 -21.97 31.81
CA GLU A 301 3.56 -21.96 33.24
C GLU A 301 4.76 -21.08 33.56
N THR A 302 5.67 -20.89 32.60
CA THR A 302 6.95 -20.24 32.83
C THR A 302 6.88 -18.74 32.62
N LYS A 303 7.39 -17.97 33.61
CA LYS A 303 7.55 -16.52 33.50
C LYS A 303 8.60 -16.14 32.47
N ILE A 304 8.42 -14.97 31.85
CA ILE A 304 9.45 -14.36 31.01
C ILE A 304 10.60 -13.89 31.87
N LYS A 305 11.81 -14.35 31.57
CA LYS A 305 13.02 -13.95 32.31
C LYS A 305 13.69 -12.77 31.63
N VAL A 306 13.83 -11.67 32.35
CA VAL A 306 14.35 -10.40 31.86
C VAL A 306 15.63 -10.02 32.58
N LEU A 307 16.64 -9.62 31.82
CA LEU A 307 17.87 -9.05 32.33
C LEU A 307 17.92 -7.55 32.01
N VAL A 308 18.05 -6.71 33.04
CA VAL A 308 18.20 -5.24 32.86
C VAL A 308 19.62 -4.83 33.23
N ILE A 309 20.35 -4.27 32.29
CA ILE A 309 21.76 -3.84 32.44
C ILE A 309 21.83 -2.33 32.27
N ASP A 310 22.39 -1.62 33.24
CA ASP A 310 22.62 -0.16 33.16
C ASP A 310 23.89 0.23 33.91
N SER A 311 24.50 1.38 33.56
CA SER A 311 25.69 1.90 34.21
C SER A 311 25.35 2.70 35.48
N SER A 312 24.11 3.18 35.63
CA SER A 312 23.72 4.05 36.74
C SER A 312 22.23 3.93 37.06
N PRO A 313 21.83 4.21 38.33
CA PRO A 313 20.45 4.10 38.77
C PRO A 313 19.61 5.33 38.31
N ARG A 314 19.56 5.62 37.01
CA ARG A 314 18.79 6.71 36.43
C ARG A 314 17.27 6.44 36.58
N TRP A 315 16.47 7.49 36.40
CA TRP A 315 15.02 7.40 36.55
C TRP A 315 14.39 6.34 35.63
N GLU A 316 14.80 6.28 34.37
CA GLU A 316 14.30 5.27 33.42
C GLU A 316 14.57 3.86 33.91
N TYR A 317 15.82 3.55 34.32
CA TYR A 317 16.18 2.25 34.87
C TYR A 317 15.32 1.89 36.10
N ARG A 318 15.15 2.82 37.06
CA ARG A 318 14.39 2.55 38.29
C ARG A 318 12.94 2.24 37.99
N PHE A 319 12.28 3.04 37.16
CA PHE A 319 10.86 2.86 36.89
C PHE A 319 10.59 1.70 35.93
N LEU A 320 11.45 1.46 34.93
CA LEU A 320 11.43 0.26 34.10
C LEU A 320 11.52 -1.00 35.00
N LYS A 321 12.55 -1.10 35.83
CA LYS A 321 12.71 -2.25 36.73
C LYS A 321 11.49 -2.45 37.63
N ASN A 322 10.96 -1.38 38.22
CA ASN A 322 9.80 -1.46 39.11
C ASN A 322 8.52 -1.88 38.33
N ALA A 323 8.35 -1.42 37.09
CA ALA A 323 7.22 -1.84 36.27
C ALA A 323 7.29 -3.34 35.97
N LEU A 324 8.47 -3.84 35.62
CA LEU A 324 8.70 -5.26 35.32
C LEU A 324 8.56 -6.16 36.55
N LEU A 325 9.04 -5.71 37.71
CA LEU A 325 8.90 -6.47 38.96
C LEU A 325 7.43 -6.63 39.43
N ARG A 326 6.56 -5.70 39.05
CA ARG A 326 5.13 -5.77 39.35
C ARG A 326 4.35 -6.64 38.38
N ASP A 327 4.95 -6.98 37.22
CA ASP A 327 4.31 -7.84 36.25
C ASP A 327 4.38 -9.30 36.69
N PRO A 328 3.24 -9.96 37.00
CA PRO A 328 3.24 -11.33 37.48
C PRO A 328 3.83 -12.32 36.52
N GLY A 329 3.78 -12.01 35.20
CA GLY A 329 4.33 -12.82 34.10
C GLY A 329 5.81 -12.66 33.87
N VAL A 330 6.52 -11.84 34.68
CA VAL A 330 7.91 -11.50 34.44
C VAL A 330 8.77 -11.81 35.65
N GLU A 331 9.94 -12.40 35.43
CA GLU A 331 11.01 -12.55 36.41
C GLU A 331 12.18 -11.65 36.00
N VAL A 332 12.58 -10.70 36.86
CA VAL A 332 13.59 -9.69 36.55
C VAL A 332 14.86 -9.95 37.33
N LYS A 333 15.98 -9.94 36.63
CA LYS A 333 17.33 -9.79 37.18
C LYS A 333 17.94 -8.49 36.67
N SER A 334 18.72 -7.81 37.51
CA SER A 334 19.37 -6.55 37.18
C SER A 334 20.86 -6.63 37.38
N LEU A 335 21.60 -6.09 36.42
CA LEU A 335 23.04 -5.86 36.55
C LEU A 335 23.27 -4.34 36.48
N LEU A 336 23.64 -3.74 37.62
CA LEU A 336 23.87 -2.31 37.71
C LEU A 336 25.37 -2.06 38.01
N TYR A 337 26.07 -1.53 37.03
CA TYR A 337 27.43 -1.11 37.18
C TYR A 337 27.49 0.23 37.92
N ARG A 338 28.23 0.29 39.01
CA ARG A 338 28.42 1.51 39.80
C ARG A 338 29.94 1.75 39.92
N PRO A 339 30.49 2.64 39.13
CA PRO A 339 31.94 2.96 39.26
C PRO A 339 32.27 3.37 40.70
N GLY A 340 33.22 2.65 41.32
CA GLY A 340 33.68 2.93 42.68
C GLY A 340 32.81 2.45 43.83
N LEU A 341 31.70 1.73 43.58
CA LEU A 341 30.84 1.14 44.62
C LEU A 341 30.71 -0.37 44.41
N SER A 342 30.50 -1.11 45.50
CA SER A 342 30.16 -2.54 45.43
C SER A 342 28.85 -2.76 44.65
N SER A 343 28.76 -3.90 43.94
CA SER A 343 27.52 -4.30 43.22
C SER A 343 26.32 -4.25 44.16
N ALA A 344 25.15 -3.88 43.62
CA ALA A 344 23.91 -3.82 44.39
C ALA A 344 23.63 -5.19 45.02
N GLN A 345 23.19 -5.20 46.27
CA GLN A 345 22.85 -6.43 47.00
C GLN A 345 21.36 -6.68 46.97
N GLY A 346 20.96 -7.94 46.84
CA GLY A 346 19.57 -8.40 46.80
C GLY A 346 19.38 -9.53 45.80
N ASN A 347 18.35 -10.34 45.98
CA ASN A 347 18.05 -11.48 45.11
C ASN A 347 17.72 -11.09 43.64
N GLU A 348 17.42 -9.81 43.41
CA GLU A 348 17.09 -9.25 42.11
C GLU A 348 18.35 -8.82 41.32
N TYR A 349 19.53 -8.75 41.97
CA TYR A 349 20.77 -8.24 41.37
C TYR A 349 21.77 -9.35 41.09
N LEU A 350 22.33 -9.29 39.87
CA LEU A 350 23.51 -10.07 39.52
C LEU A 350 24.75 -9.34 39.99
N ARG A 351 25.71 -10.09 40.49
CA ARG A 351 27.02 -9.53 40.93
C ARG A 351 27.96 -9.25 39.77
N GLN A 352 27.80 -9.99 38.67
CA GLN A 352 28.63 -9.91 37.47
C GLN A 352 27.81 -10.34 36.27
N PHE A 353 28.28 -9.99 35.07
CA PHE A 353 27.68 -10.46 33.83
C PHE A 353 27.74 -12.00 33.74
N PRO A 354 26.75 -12.70 33.15
CA PRO A 354 26.77 -14.15 32.98
C PRO A 354 28.03 -14.62 32.27
N LYS A 355 28.67 -15.63 32.82
CA LYS A 355 30.05 -16.03 32.41
C LYS A 355 30.08 -16.73 31.06
N ASN A 356 28.97 -17.34 30.67
CA ASN A 356 28.89 -18.15 29.47
C ASN A 356 27.49 -18.05 28.86
N LEU A 357 27.38 -18.51 27.62
CA LEU A 357 26.11 -18.51 26.85
C LEU A 357 25.00 -19.30 27.58
N LYS A 358 25.33 -20.41 28.27
CA LYS A 358 24.37 -21.22 28.98
C LYS A 358 23.66 -20.46 30.11
N GLU A 359 24.39 -19.65 30.86
CA GLU A 359 23.81 -18.78 31.88
C GLU A 359 22.98 -17.66 31.23
N LEU A 360 23.48 -17.08 30.13
CA LEU A 360 22.81 -15.99 29.43
C LEU A 360 21.52 -16.44 28.72
N THR A 361 21.49 -17.67 28.21
CA THR A 361 20.29 -18.26 27.57
C THR A 361 19.14 -18.51 28.55
N THR A 362 19.32 -18.32 29.85
CA THR A 362 18.19 -18.33 30.77
C THR A 362 17.28 -17.11 30.62
N PHE A 363 17.75 -16.01 30.00
CA PHE A 363 16.99 -14.78 29.81
C PHE A 363 16.35 -14.73 28.42
N ASP A 364 15.07 -14.35 28.38
CA ASP A 364 14.28 -14.19 27.16
C ASP A 364 14.46 -12.79 26.55
N VAL A 365 14.65 -11.78 27.40
CA VAL A 365 14.81 -10.38 26.97
C VAL A 365 15.92 -9.70 27.74
N VAL A 366 16.77 -8.96 27.04
CA VAL A 366 17.84 -8.17 27.64
C VAL A 366 17.63 -6.68 27.34
N PHE A 367 17.59 -5.86 28.39
CA PHE A 367 17.57 -4.41 28.28
C PHE A 367 18.97 -3.85 28.49
N LEU A 368 19.45 -3.08 27.52
CA LEU A 368 20.72 -2.35 27.60
C LEU A 368 20.44 -0.86 27.78
N GLY A 369 20.73 -0.37 28.96
CA GLY A 369 20.66 1.05 29.29
C GLY A 369 21.81 1.86 28.73
N ASP A 370 22.18 2.95 29.41
CA ASP A 370 23.34 3.80 29.07
C ASP A 370 24.66 3.15 29.51
N ILE A 371 25.11 2.18 28.75
CA ILE A 371 26.25 1.31 29.06
C ILE A 371 27.27 1.31 27.91
N ALA A 372 28.54 1.20 28.21
CA ALA A 372 29.64 1.17 27.25
C ALA A 372 30.27 -0.23 27.09
N ILE A 373 30.92 -0.44 25.96
CA ILE A 373 31.88 -1.54 25.81
C ILE A 373 33.22 -1.07 26.33
N GLU A 374 33.48 -1.39 27.60
CA GLU A 374 34.71 -1.06 28.32
C GLU A 374 34.99 -2.08 29.44
N ARG A 375 36.20 -2.11 29.98
CA ARG A 375 36.63 -3.13 30.98
C ARG A 375 35.74 -3.17 32.24
N GLU A 376 35.27 -2.02 32.68
CA GLU A 376 34.50 -1.89 33.92
C GLU A 376 32.99 -2.15 33.72
N GLU A 377 32.53 -2.27 32.47
CA GLU A 377 31.10 -2.51 32.15
C GLU A 377 30.97 -3.77 31.27
N ILE A 378 30.57 -3.65 30.01
CA ILE A 378 30.44 -4.77 29.08
C ILE A 378 31.75 -4.93 28.31
N THR A 379 32.35 -6.13 28.33
CA THR A 379 33.51 -6.45 27.49
C THR A 379 33.11 -6.80 26.07
N HIS A 380 34.08 -6.87 25.15
CA HIS A 380 33.82 -7.35 23.78
C HIS A 380 33.29 -8.80 23.75
N ASP A 381 33.79 -9.66 24.65
CA ASP A 381 33.33 -11.04 24.78
C ASP A 381 31.87 -11.09 25.23
N ASN A 382 31.48 -10.23 26.20
CA ASN A 382 30.09 -10.10 26.62
C ASN A 382 29.20 -9.59 25.50
N ALA A 383 29.70 -8.65 24.69
CA ALA A 383 28.96 -8.17 23.50
C ALA A 383 28.75 -9.29 22.46
N SER A 384 29.75 -10.15 22.27
CA SER A 384 29.65 -11.34 21.42
C SER A 384 28.62 -12.34 21.94
N LEU A 385 28.59 -12.61 23.24
CA LEU A 385 27.62 -13.48 23.88
C LEU A 385 26.18 -12.92 23.74
N LEU A 386 25.99 -11.60 23.89
CA LEU A 386 24.69 -10.97 23.66
C LEU A 386 24.25 -11.04 22.20
N HIS A 387 25.16 -10.88 21.27
CA HIS A 387 24.89 -11.02 19.85
C HIS A 387 24.47 -12.46 19.54
N GLU A 388 25.20 -13.45 20.02
CA GLU A 388 24.89 -14.87 19.85
C GLU A 388 23.51 -15.24 20.46
N LEU A 389 23.21 -14.71 21.65
CA LEU A 389 21.91 -14.87 22.31
C LEU A 389 20.74 -14.42 21.41
N VAL A 390 20.90 -13.29 20.73
CA VAL A 390 19.86 -12.76 19.85
C VAL A 390 19.74 -13.56 18.56
N ILE A 391 20.87 -13.80 17.88
CA ILE A 391 20.86 -14.41 16.55
C ILE A 391 20.55 -15.91 16.55
N HIS A 392 21.00 -16.65 17.58
CA HIS A 392 20.83 -18.11 17.64
C HIS A 392 19.76 -18.57 18.62
N HIS A 393 19.47 -17.79 19.66
CA HIS A 393 18.53 -18.19 20.69
C HIS A 393 17.24 -17.36 20.71
N ALA A 394 16.96 -16.58 19.67
CA ALA A 394 15.74 -15.80 19.47
C ALA A 394 15.36 -14.87 20.64
N ALA A 395 16.34 -14.46 21.44
CA ALA A 395 16.10 -13.52 22.53
C ALA A 395 15.83 -12.10 21.99
N GLY A 396 15.10 -11.34 22.77
CA GLY A 396 14.89 -9.92 22.51
C GLY A 396 15.97 -9.05 23.13
N ILE A 397 16.42 -8.01 22.42
CA ILE A 397 17.31 -6.99 22.97
C ILE A 397 16.73 -5.59 22.83
N VAL A 398 16.72 -4.83 23.93
CA VAL A 398 16.14 -3.48 23.98
C VAL A 398 17.21 -2.46 24.34
N PHE A 399 17.40 -1.47 23.48
CA PHE A 399 18.37 -0.39 23.65
C PHE A 399 17.69 0.87 24.16
N ILE A 400 18.10 1.36 25.33
CA ILE A 400 17.59 2.59 25.94
C ILE A 400 18.79 3.50 26.27
N PRO A 401 19.28 4.32 25.33
CA PRO A 401 20.42 5.20 25.55
C PRO A 401 20.15 6.20 26.66
N GLY A 402 21.20 6.78 27.19
CA GLY A 402 21.12 7.86 28.14
C GLY A 402 22.01 9.04 27.76
N ARG A 403 21.99 10.07 28.62
CA ARG A 403 22.65 11.37 28.36
C ARG A 403 24.18 11.29 28.30
N LYS A 404 24.78 10.23 28.81
CA LYS A 404 26.24 10.04 28.75
C LYS A 404 26.69 9.52 27.38
N GLY A 405 25.71 9.05 26.52
CA GLY A 405 26.00 8.59 25.17
C GLY A 405 26.89 7.33 25.10
N LYS A 406 26.90 6.53 26.15
CA LYS A 406 27.77 5.37 26.26
C LYS A 406 27.55 4.32 25.18
N GLN A 407 26.32 4.16 24.68
CA GLN A 407 26.01 3.25 23.58
C GLN A 407 26.68 3.60 22.24
N LEU A 408 27.31 4.78 22.11
CA LEU A 408 28.14 5.09 20.94
C LEU A 408 29.37 4.19 20.83
N SER A 409 29.82 3.59 21.94
CA SER A 409 30.91 2.60 21.97
C SER A 409 30.55 1.27 21.31
N PHE A 410 29.25 1.01 21.02
CA PHE A 410 28.80 -0.21 20.32
C PHE A 410 29.24 -0.24 18.86
N ALA A 411 29.57 0.90 18.29
CA ALA A 411 30.01 1.01 16.91
C ALA A 411 31.21 0.16 16.57
N GLY A 412 31.07 -0.70 15.56
CA GLY A 412 32.12 -1.65 15.16
C GLY A 412 32.24 -2.87 16.08
N SER A 413 31.36 -3.03 17.06
CA SER A 413 31.25 -4.23 17.88
C SER A 413 30.11 -5.14 17.39
N PRO A 414 30.01 -6.38 17.88
CA PRO A 414 28.86 -7.25 17.57
C PRO A 414 27.50 -6.64 17.91
N LEU A 415 27.41 -5.74 18.90
CA LEU A 415 26.17 -5.06 19.26
C LEU A 415 25.74 -4.00 18.22
N ASP A 416 26.68 -3.49 17.41
CA ASP A 416 26.31 -2.56 16.33
C ASP A 416 25.34 -3.21 15.35
N ASP A 417 25.54 -4.47 14.99
CA ASP A 417 24.68 -5.21 14.06
C ASP A 417 23.23 -5.35 14.57
N LEU A 418 23.06 -5.47 15.88
CA LEU A 418 21.76 -5.57 16.54
C LEU A 418 21.03 -4.23 16.66
N LEU A 419 21.75 -3.10 16.67
CA LEU A 419 21.14 -1.78 16.71
C LEU A 419 20.28 -1.54 15.47
N PRO A 420 18.99 -1.17 15.61
CA PRO A 420 18.12 -0.92 14.46
C PRO A 420 18.31 0.48 13.87
N ILE A 421 19.26 1.26 14.40
CA ILE A 421 19.53 2.66 14.01
C ILE A 421 21.02 2.90 13.75
N VAL A 422 21.31 4.05 13.15
CA VAL A 422 22.66 4.61 13.04
C VAL A 422 22.71 5.89 13.88
N TYR A 423 23.57 5.94 14.88
CA TYR A 423 23.77 7.13 15.70
C TYR A 423 24.44 8.26 14.92
N ASP A 424 24.11 9.50 15.26
CA ASP A 424 24.91 10.67 14.88
C ASP A 424 26.04 10.88 15.89
N ARG A 425 27.25 10.51 15.50
CA ARG A 425 28.44 10.61 16.35
C ARG A 425 28.94 12.04 16.58
N GLN A 426 28.45 13.01 15.80
CA GLN A 426 28.83 14.41 15.97
C GLN A 426 28.19 15.04 17.22
N LYS A 427 27.10 14.42 17.72
CA LYS A 427 26.36 14.88 18.90
C LYS A 427 26.24 13.76 19.94
N PRO A 428 27.34 13.38 20.60
CA PRO A 428 27.36 12.25 21.53
C PRO A 428 26.46 12.45 22.76
N ALA A 429 26.27 13.68 23.20
CA ALA A 429 25.39 14.02 24.31
C ALA A 429 23.89 14.00 23.98
N GLY A 430 23.55 13.71 22.72
CA GLY A 430 22.16 13.73 22.24
C GLY A 430 21.61 15.13 22.02
N LEU A 431 20.29 15.23 21.91
CA LEU A 431 19.52 16.46 21.70
C LEU A 431 18.75 16.82 22.96
N GLY A 432 19.17 17.88 23.64
CA GLY A 432 18.38 18.53 24.71
C GLY A 432 17.41 19.56 24.13
N THR A 433 16.19 19.62 24.64
CA THR A 433 15.16 20.58 24.22
C THR A 433 14.67 21.41 25.41
N ALA A 434 14.48 22.72 25.21
CA ALA A 434 13.92 23.59 26.26
C ALA A 434 12.43 23.29 26.47
N ASN A 435 11.70 23.03 25.39
CA ASN A 435 10.30 22.61 25.42
C ASN A 435 10.18 21.08 25.27
N PRO A 436 9.18 20.46 25.90
CA PRO A 436 8.99 19.03 25.77
C PRO A 436 8.67 18.65 24.32
N ALA A 437 9.31 17.61 23.82
CA ALA A 437 9.02 16.97 22.55
C ALA A 437 8.24 15.67 22.79
N ASN A 438 7.47 15.22 21.81
CA ASN A 438 6.68 14.00 21.87
C ASN A 438 7.13 12.98 20.82
N LEU A 439 6.71 11.75 21.01
CA LEU A 439 6.81 10.70 19.99
C LEU A 439 5.64 10.86 19.01
N ASP A 440 5.96 11.11 17.73
CA ASP A 440 4.98 11.18 16.65
C ASP A 440 4.92 9.83 15.95
N LEU A 441 3.78 9.14 16.07
CA LEU A 441 3.61 7.80 15.50
C LEU A 441 3.58 7.85 13.96
N THR A 442 4.35 6.98 13.34
CA THR A 442 4.23 6.71 11.89
C THR A 442 2.93 5.95 11.60
N GLU A 443 2.56 5.79 10.33
CA GLU A 443 1.39 4.98 9.96
C GLU A 443 1.54 3.53 10.45
N ARG A 444 2.72 2.93 10.29
CA ARG A 444 3.04 1.61 10.84
C ARG A 444 2.98 1.58 12.36
N GLY A 445 3.45 2.67 13.00
CA GLY A 445 3.38 2.80 14.46
C GLY A 445 1.93 2.85 14.96
N ARG A 446 1.00 3.44 14.23
CA ARG A 446 -0.43 3.50 14.63
C ARG A 446 -1.12 2.13 14.59
N GLN A 447 -0.65 1.25 13.75
CA GLN A 447 -1.17 -0.11 13.58
C GLN A 447 -0.43 -1.15 14.43
N HIS A 448 0.70 -0.79 15.02
CA HIS A 448 1.55 -1.72 15.74
C HIS A 448 1.07 -1.91 17.18
N TRP A 449 1.03 -3.17 17.63
CA TRP A 449 0.60 -3.55 18.97
C TRP A 449 1.36 -2.83 20.12
N LEU A 450 2.66 -2.65 19.98
CA LEU A 450 3.49 -1.97 21.00
C LEU A 450 3.05 -0.54 21.33
N THR A 451 2.38 0.11 20.42
CA THR A 451 1.99 1.52 20.55
C THR A 451 0.53 1.71 20.91
N ASP A 452 -0.24 0.62 21.01
CA ASP A 452 -1.63 0.68 21.48
C ASP A 452 -1.68 0.65 23.03
N LEU A 453 -1.48 1.81 23.65
CA LEU A 453 -1.46 1.96 25.11
C LEU A 453 -2.84 2.17 25.73
N ARG A 454 -3.88 2.37 24.94
CA ARG A 454 -5.21 2.70 25.44
C ARG A 454 -6.06 1.48 25.73
N GLY A 455 -5.82 0.38 25.02
CA GLY A 455 -6.75 -0.72 24.95
C GLY A 455 -7.97 -0.35 24.08
N ALA A 456 -9.04 -1.09 24.17
CA ALA A 456 -10.26 -0.87 23.42
C ALA A 456 -10.86 0.53 23.68
N GLY A 457 -10.42 1.55 22.96
CA GLY A 457 -10.89 2.93 23.03
C GLY A 457 -10.84 3.59 21.67
N GLU A 458 -11.55 4.73 21.50
CA GLU A 458 -11.57 5.45 20.22
C GLU A 458 -10.18 5.68 19.65
N PRO A 459 -9.99 5.68 18.32
CA PRO A 459 -8.72 5.99 17.66
C PRO A 459 -8.42 7.48 17.82
N ASP A 460 -7.97 7.86 19.01
CA ASP A 460 -7.46 9.21 19.22
C ASP A 460 -6.07 9.30 18.59
N ARG A 461 -6.02 9.83 17.37
CA ARG A 461 -4.77 10.07 16.63
C ARG A 461 -3.77 10.94 17.42
N ASN A 462 -4.26 11.70 18.40
CA ASN A 462 -3.47 12.64 19.19
C ASN A 462 -3.08 12.09 20.58
N PHE A 463 -3.43 10.85 20.92
CA PHE A 463 -3.16 10.28 22.24
C PHE A 463 -1.68 10.39 22.65
N TRP A 464 -0.75 9.99 21.76
CA TRP A 464 0.67 10.05 22.03
C TRP A 464 1.19 11.48 22.22
N ASN A 465 0.55 12.47 21.61
CA ASN A 465 0.87 13.89 21.78
C ASN A 465 0.40 14.45 23.14
N ARG A 466 -0.54 13.77 23.81
CA ARG A 466 -0.99 14.14 25.16
C ARG A 466 -0.19 13.49 26.29
N LEU A 467 0.61 12.46 25.98
CA LEU A 467 1.53 11.91 26.97
C LEU A 467 2.59 12.96 27.34
N PRO A 468 3.04 12.96 28.63
CA PRO A 468 4.11 13.86 29.04
C PRO A 468 5.34 13.73 28.15
N GLY A 469 5.75 14.82 27.52
CA GLY A 469 6.87 14.83 26.60
C GLY A 469 8.23 14.64 27.26
N PHE A 470 9.24 14.38 26.44
CA PHE A 470 10.64 14.26 26.84
C PHE A 470 11.43 15.55 26.55
N PHE A 471 12.50 15.77 27.32
CA PHE A 471 13.39 16.92 27.17
C PHE A 471 14.77 16.52 26.63
N TRP A 472 14.96 15.26 26.36
CA TRP A 472 16.19 14.72 25.81
C TRP A 472 15.93 13.50 24.95
N SER A 473 16.67 13.41 23.85
CA SER A 473 16.72 12.21 23.00
C SER A 473 18.15 11.96 22.52
N ALA A 474 18.46 10.70 22.24
CA ALA A 474 19.67 10.36 21.50
C ALA A 474 19.62 10.93 20.09
N MET A 475 20.78 11.33 19.56
CA MET A 475 20.88 11.77 18.16
C MET A 475 21.02 10.57 17.25
N VAL A 476 20.00 10.39 16.41
CA VAL A 476 19.91 9.31 15.44
C VAL A 476 19.96 9.90 14.03
N LYS A 477 20.89 9.39 13.22
CA LYS A 477 21.02 9.80 11.83
C LYS A 477 19.92 9.22 10.97
N LYS A 478 19.71 7.89 11.03
CA LYS A 478 18.69 7.14 10.27
C LYS A 478 18.44 5.75 10.88
N SER A 479 17.37 5.09 10.46
CA SER A 479 17.16 3.66 10.72
C SER A 479 18.00 2.80 9.77
N LYS A 480 18.40 1.61 10.22
CA LYS A 480 19.09 0.62 9.37
C LYS A 480 18.12 -0.09 8.44
N PRO A 481 18.57 -0.66 7.30
CA PRO A 481 17.73 -1.48 6.43
C PRO A 481 17.06 -2.63 7.20
N GLY A 482 15.80 -2.95 6.84
CA GLY A 482 15.02 -3.97 7.53
C GLY A 482 14.42 -3.55 8.88
N SER A 483 14.64 -2.30 9.32
CA SER A 483 14.05 -1.75 10.54
C SER A 483 12.70 -1.10 10.23
N GLN A 484 11.76 -1.21 11.18
CA GLN A 484 10.47 -0.53 11.16
C GLN A 484 10.47 0.63 12.14
N VAL A 485 10.27 1.85 11.65
CA VAL A 485 10.14 3.04 12.47
C VAL A 485 8.70 3.15 12.93
N LEU A 486 8.45 3.03 14.23
CA LEU A 486 7.12 3.15 14.84
C LEU A 486 6.82 4.57 15.28
N ALA A 487 7.84 5.30 15.79
CA ALA A 487 7.69 6.70 16.15
C ALA A 487 8.93 7.52 15.84
N THR A 488 8.70 8.80 15.54
CA THR A 488 9.72 9.80 15.24
C THR A 488 9.66 10.94 16.25
N HIS A 489 10.68 11.78 16.27
CA HIS A 489 10.71 13.01 17.06
C HIS A 489 9.71 14.04 16.47
N SER A 490 8.82 14.61 17.30
CA SER A 490 7.79 15.56 16.83
C SER A 490 8.37 16.80 16.13
N ASN A 491 9.48 17.34 16.63
CA ASN A 491 9.98 18.68 16.27
C ASN A 491 11.35 18.67 15.61
N PHE A 492 11.96 17.49 15.38
CA PHE A 492 13.31 17.42 14.82
C PHE A 492 13.36 16.53 13.57
N SER A 493 14.01 17.07 12.52
CA SER A 493 14.27 16.34 11.25
C SER A 493 15.76 16.44 10.90
N SER A 494 16.31 15.38 10.34
CA SER A 494 17.65 15.32 9.76
C SER A 494 17.59 15.41 8.24
N GLU A 495 18.73 15.34 7.57
CA GLU A 495 18.82 15.17 6.12
C GLU A 495 18.09 13.91 5.59
N TRP A 496 17.83 12.95 6.46
CA TRP A 496 17.17 11.67 6.19
C TRP A 496 15.67 11.66 6.55
N GLY A 497 15.10 12.83 6.87
CA GLY A 497 13.71 12.99 7.29
C GLY A 497 13.55 13.11 8.81
N LYS A 498 12.33 12.86 9.33
CA LYS A 498 12.06 12.91 10.78
C LYS A 498 12.93 11.90 11.53
N MET A 499 13.56 12.34 12.62
CA MET A 499 14.47 11.52 13.41
C MET A 499 13.75 10.34 14.08
N PRO A 500 14.14 9.06 13.79
CA PRO A 500 13.50 7.89 14.38
C PRO A 500 13.84 7.75 15.86
N LEU A 501 12.85 7.49 16.71
CA LEU A 501 13.02 7.35 18.16
C LEU A 501 12.46 6.05 18.74
N LEU A 502 11.41 5.48 18.16
CA LEU A 502 10.96 4.13 18.47
C LEU A 502 11.11 3.29 17.22
N VAL A 503 12.05 2.35 17.24
CA VAL A 503 12.42 1.54 16.08
C VAL A 503 12.52 0.09 16.50
N VAL A 504 11.92 -0.80 15.71
CA VAL A 504 12.01 -2.24 15.91
C VAL A 504 12.65 -2.90 14.69
N ARG A 505 13.33 -4.01 14.90
CA ARG A 505 13.94 -4.78 13.83
C ARG A 505 13.93 -6.27 14.18
N HIS A 506 13.50 -7.09 13.24
CA HIS A 506 13.80 -8.51 13.27
C HIS A 506 15.21 -8.70 12.73
N TYR A 507 16.05 -9.38 13.47
CA TYR A 507 17.42 -9.64 13.09
C TYR A 507 17.73 -11.13 13.28
N GLN A 508 17.83 -11.84 12.17
CA GLN A 508 17.91 -13.30 12.14
C GLN A 508 16.77 -13.94 12.97
N SER A 509 17.07 -14.68 14.02
CA SER A 509 16.05 -15.35 14.83
C SER A 509 15.48 -14.48 15.97
N GLY A 510 16.13 -13.38 16.31
CA GLY A 510 15.72 -12.53 17.42
C GLY A 510 15.18 -11.17 16.98
N LYS A 511 14.89 -10.35 17.99
CA LYS A 511 14.35 -9.00 17.80
C LYS A 511 15.20 -7.96 18.50
N SER A 512 15.28 -6.79 17.90
CA SER A 512 15.84 -5.61 18.56
C SER A 512 14.84 -4.47 18.59
N LEU A 513 14.83 -3.72 19.68
CA LEU A 513 14.05 -2.51 19.87
C LEU A 513 14.95 -1.39 20.35
N PHE A 514 14.79 -0.21 19.79
CA PHE A 514 15.44 1.02 20.21
C PHE A 514 14.40 2.04 20.64
N LEU A 515 14.56 2.57 21.87
CA LEU A 515 13.81 3.72 22.36
C LEU A 515 14.79 4.87 22.61
N GLY A 516 14.81 5.87 21.73
CA GLY A 516 15.81 6.94 21.70
C GLY A 516 15.66 8.03 22.77
N THR A 517 14.88 7.79 23.83
CA THR A 517 14.76 8.71 24.98
C THR A 517 14.83 7.96 26.29
N ASP A 518 15.32 8.62 27.34
CA ASP A 518 15.36 8.13 28.72
C ASP A 518 14.20 8.66 29.58
N SER A 519 13.06 8.97 28.96
CA SER A 519 12.02 9.74 29.59
C SER A 519 10.64 9.07 29.56
N ALA A 520 10.54 7.78 29.22
CA ALA A 520 9.28 7.02 29.25
C ALA A 520 8.69 6.95 30.66
N TRP A 521 9.52 7.00 31.71
CA TRP A 521 9.06 7.09 33.09
C TRP A 521 8.12 8.27 33.36
N ARG A 522 8.13 9.30 32.54
CA ARG A 522 7.26 10.49 32.67
C ARG A 522 5.79 10.19 32.30
N TRP A 523 5.52 9.13 31.54
CA TRP A 523 4.17 8.71 31.15
C TRP A 523 3.31 8.25 32.35
N ARG A 524 3.92 8.17 33.52
CA ARG A 524 3.26 7.90 34.81
C ARG A 524 2.54 9.14 35.38
N ARG A 525 2.91 10.35 34.92
CA ARG A 525 2.45 11.59 35.53
C ARG A 525 0.93 11.79 35.33
N GLY A 526 0.18 11.88 36.45
CA GLY A 526 -1.26 12.15 36.46
C GLY A 526 -2.18 10.97 36.16
N VAL A 527 -1.60 9.77 35.89
CA VAL A 527 -2.36 8.56 35.50
C VAL A 527 -1.86 7.31 36.24
N GLU A 528 -1.23 7.49 37.38
CA GLU A 528 -0.52 6.44 38.13
C GLU A 528 0.49 5.74 37.21
N ASP A 529 0.57 4.42 37.16
CA ASP A 529 1.53 3.73 36.30
C ASP A 529 0.93 3.21 34.97
N LYS A 530 -0.33 3.54 34.68
CA LYS A 530 -1.14 2.89 33.66
C LYS A 530 -0.46 2.75 32.30
N TYR A 531 0.04 3.83 31.69
CA TYR A 531 0.58 3.80 30.34
C TYR A 531 2.03 3.32 30.29
N HIS A 532 2.85 3.71 31.29
CA HIS A 532 4.21 3.26 31.42
C HIS A 532 4.29 1.75 31.66
N TYR A 533 3.48 1.23 32.61
CA TYR A 533 3.39 -0.19 32.87
C TYR A 533 2.93 -0.98 31.65
N ARG A 534 1.85 -0.52 30.98
CA ARG A 534 1.34 -1.18 29.78
C ARG A 534 2.37 -1.24 28.66
N PHE A 535 3.07 -0.14 28.39
CA PHE A 535 4.11 -0.10 27.37
C PHE A 535 5.20 -1.14 27.61
N TRP A 536 5.79 -1.15 28.79
CA TRP A 536 6.88 -2.06 29.09
C TRP A 536 6.43 -3.52 29.20
N SER A 537 5.24 -3.78 29.69
CA SER A 537 4.65 -5.11 29.69
C SER A 537 4.43 -5.62 28.25
N GLN A 538 3.94 -4.77 27.36
CA GLN A 538 3.83 -5.10 25.93
C GLN A 538 5.19 -5.32 25.28
N VAL A 539 6.18 -4.46 25.55
CA VAL A 539 7.54 -4.61 25.01
C VAL A 539 8.12 -5.97 25.41
N VAL A 540 8.08 -6.34 26.68
CA VAL A 540 8.64 -7.62 27.13
C VAL A 540 7.93 -8.81 26.46
N ARG A 541 6.60 -8.80 26.40
CA ARG A 541 5.83 -9.88 25.76
C ARG A 541 6.11 -9.97 24.27
N TRP A 542 6.22 -8.83 23.60
CA TRP A 542 6.54 -8.81 22.16
C TRP A 542 7.97 -9.28 21.88
N MET A 543 8.92 -8.88 22.70
CA MET A 543 10.33 -9.27 22.56
C MET A 543 10.57 -10.74 22.86
N ALA A 544 9.85 -11.33 23.83
CA ALA A 544 10.01 -12.71 24.24
C ALA A 544 9.26 -13.71 23.35
N ARG A 545 8.37 -13.25 22.47
CA ARG A 545 7.39 -14.08 21.75
C ARG A 545 8.03 -15.24 20.98
N GLU A 546 9.04 -14.97 20.17
CA GLU A 546 9.67 -16.01 19.35
C GLU A 546 10.37 -17.07 20.19
N ARG A 547 11.00 -16.64 21.27
CA ARG A 547 11.67 -17.54 22.18
C ARG A 547 10.69 -18.41 22.98
N GLN A 548 9.58 -17.83 23.42
CA GLN A 548 8.52 -18.53 24.14
C GLN A 548 7.71 -19.49 23.25
N GLN A 549 7.62 -19.21 21.95
CA GLN A 549 7.01 -20.13 20.98
C GLN A 549 7.88 -21.33 20.63
N ALA A 550 9.18 -21.28 20.98
CA ALA A 550 10.09 -22.39 20.73
C ALA A 550 9.80 -23.56 21.67
N ASN A 551 9.43 -24.68 21.10
CA ASN A 551 9.32 -25.94 21.82
C ASN A 551 10.71 -26.34 22.34
N ASN A 552 10.78 -27.04 23.50
CA ASN A 552 12.03 -27.49 24.14
C ASN A 552 12.86 -28.51 23.31
N GLN A 553 12.50 -28.75 22.05
CA GLN A 553 13.10 -29.78 21.16
C GLN A 553 14.15 -29.24 20.18
N GLY A 554 14.56 -27.97 20.27
CA GLY A 554 15.62 -27.41 19.41
C GLY A 554 15.20 -27.05 17.97
N LEU A 555 13.94 -27.21 17.60
CA LEU A 555 13.36 -26.70 16.36
C LEU A 555 12.52 -25.46 16.63
N ARG A 556 12.64 -24.43 15.78
CA ARG A 556 11.87 -23.18 15.88
C ARG A 556 11.49 -22.72 14.48
N LEU A 557 10.24 -22.29 14.30
CA LEU A 557 9.78 -21.70 13.06
C LEU A 557 9.34 -20.24 13.32
N ILE A 558 9.88 -19.33 12.54
CA ILE A 558 9.54 -17.93 12.54
C ILE A 558 8.96 -17.59 11.18
N THR A 559 7.82 -16.90 11.17
CA THR A 559 7.13 -16.50 9.95
C THR A 559 7.15 -14.97 9.81
N TYR A 560 7.43 -14.46 8.61
CA TYR A 560 7.39 -13.03 8.32
C TYR A 560 6.60 -12.77 7.02
N PRO A 561 5.57 -11.89 7.04
CA PRO A 561 5.06 -11.13 8.20
C PRO A 561 4.44 -12.02 9.28
N GLU A 562 4.42 -11.56 10.54
CA GLU A 562 3.84 -12.27 11.68
C GLU A 562 2.33 -12.45 11.57
N LYS A 563 1.65 -11.54 10.89
CA LYS A 563 0.23 -11.59 10.54
C LYS A 563 0.10 -11.47 9.03
N PRO A 564 0.24 -12.56 8.30
CA PRO A 564 0.07 -12.54 6.86
C PRO A 564 -1.39 -12.35 6.48
N TYR A 565 -1.58 -11.63 5.41
CA TYR A 565 -2.86 -11.50 4.72
C TYR A 565 -2.86 -12.32 3.45
N VAL A 566 -4.06 -12.62 2.96
CA VAL A 566 -4.20 -13.29 1.65
C VAL A 566 -3.48 -12.50 0.57
N GLY A 567 -2.60 -13.18 -0.16
CA GLY A 567 -1.74 -12.59 -1.19
C GLY A 567 -0.35 -12.20 -0.71
N ASP A 568 -0.06 -12.29 0.59
CA ASP A 568 1.30 -12.09 1.09
C ASP A 568 2.20 -13.29 0.78
N GLN A 569 3.47 -13.01 0.48
CA GLN A 569 4.51 -14.03 0.49
C GLN A 569 5.10 -14.11 1.89
N VAL A 570 4.88 -15.23 2.56
CA VAL A 570 5.38 -15.48 3.91
C VAL A 570 6.77 -16.12 3.83
N HIS A 571 7.74 -15.48 4.44
CA HIS A 571 9.06 -16.04 4.62
C HIS A 571 9.07 -16.93 5.87
N LEU A 572 9.49 -18.18 5.69
CA LEU A 572 9.65 -19.17 6.74
C LEU A 572 11.13 -19.22 7.12
N HIS A 573 11.45 -18.99 8.39
CA HIS A 573 12.79 -19.15 8.94
C HIS A 573 12.76 -20.24 10.01
N CYS A 574 13.35 -21.39 9.72
CA CYS A 574 13.49 -22.47 10.68
C CYS A 574 14.88 -22.40 11.31
N ILE A 575 14.94 -22.44 12.63
CA ILE A 575 16.17 -22.57 13.41
C ILE A 575 16.20 -23.99 13.95
N ALA A 576 17.26 -24.73 13.61
CA ALA A 576 17.51 -26.07 14.12
C ALA A 576 18.76 -26.07 15.00
N SER A 577 18.59 -26.49 16.25
CA SER A 577 19.67 -26.66 17.22
C SER A 577 19.62 -28.04 17.86
N ASP A 578 20.74 -28.50 18.43
CA ASP A 578 20.77 -29.70 19.27
C ASP A 578 20.14 -29.44 20.65
N LEU A 579 20.08 -30.43 21.51
CA LEU A 579 19.54 -30.31 22.86
C LEU A 579 20.37 -29.42 23.78
N ALA A 580 21.64 -29.19 23.43
CA ALA A 580 22.52 -28.27 24.13
C ALA A 580 22.41 -26.81 23.61
N GLY A 581 21.65 -26.59 22.53
CA GLY A 581 21.45 -25.27 21.93
C GLY A 581 22.42 -24.92 20.81
N PHE A 582 23.36 -25.82 20.43
CA PHE A 582 24.26 -25.58 19.31
C PHE A 582 23.55 -25.74 17.96
N PRO A 583 23.86 -24.88 16.99
CA PRO A 583 23.26 -24.96 15.66
C PRO A 583 23.52 -26.30 14.99
N LEU A 584 22.50 -26.88 14.36
CA LEU A 584 22.62 -28.08 13.54
C LEU A 584 22.98 -27.69 12.09
N GLU A 585 23.99 -28.35 11.54
CA GLU A 585 24.40 -28.19 10.14
C GLU A 585 23.73 -29.27 9.29
N LEU A 586 22.57 -28.96 8.74
CA LEU A 586 21.82 -29.80 7.83
C LEU A 586 21.87 -29.23 6.42
N SER A 587 21.74 -30.05 5.39
CA SER A 587 21.61 -29.57 4.01
C SER A 587 20.30 -28.83 3.77
N HIS A 588 19.21 -29.31 4.39
CA HIS A 588 17.86 -28.76 4.33
C HIS A 588 17.04 -29.28 5.51
N VAL A 589 15.91 -28.64 5.73
CA VAL A 589 14.88 -29.07 6.68
C VAL A 589 13.56 -29.16 5.94
N ASP A 590 12.83 -30.28 6.09
CA ASP A 590 11.57 -30.49 5.40
C ASP A 590 10.42 -29.80 6.16
N ALA A 591 9.56 -29.10 5.43
CA ALA A 591 8.35 -28.49 5.95
C ALA A 591 7.12 -28.99 5.16
N LYS A 592 6.20 -29.64 5.84
CA LYS A 592 4.90 -30.03 5.29
C LYS A 592 3.87 -28.97 5.69
N ILE A 593 3.25 -28.36 4.70
CA ILE A 593 2.25 -27.31 4.89
C ILE A 593 0.89 -27.88 4.54
N THR A 594 -0.05 -27.79 5.45
CA THR A 594 -1.46 -28.11 5.20
C THR A 594 -2.24 -26.82 5.12
N HIS A 595 -2.86 -26.56 3.98
CA HIS A 595 -3.69 -25.40 3.70
C HIS A 595 -5.05 -25.50 4.39
N PRO A 596 -5.79 -24.39 4.55
CA PRO A 596 -7.11 -24.41 5.20
C PRO A 596 -8.16 -25.27 4.51
N ASP A 597 -7.96 -25.64 3.23
CA ASP A 597 -8.82 -26.55 2.46
C ASP A 597 -8.39 -28.02 2.52
N GLY A 598 -7.36 -28.32 3.33
CA GLY A 598 -6.82 -29.67 3.47
C GLY A 598 -5.79 -30.08 2.42
N VAL A 599 -5.50 -29.22 1.44
CA VAL A 599 -4.40 -29.47 0.48
C VAL A 599 -3.07 -29.45 1.21
N THR A 600 -2.17 -30.38 0.88
CA THR A 600 -0.84 -30.46 1.49
C THR A 600 0.26 -30.18 0.48
N GLU A 601 1.22 -29.35 0.86
CA GLU A 601 2.41 -29.01 0.10
C GLU A 601 3.66 -29.34 0.92
N ASN A 602 4.71 -29.85 0.27
CA ASN A 602 6.00 -30.08 0.91
C ASN A 602 7.02 -29.09 0.36
N ILE A 603 7.65 -28.35 1.26
CA ILE A 603 8.69 -27.35 0.94
C ILE A 603 9.98 -27.75 1.64
N GLN A 604 11.10 -27.63 0.94
CA GLN A 604 12.43 -27.78 1.54
C GLN A 604 12.96 -26.39 1.95
N LEU A 605 13.21 -26.22 3.23
CA LEU A 605 13.86 -25.03 3.77
C LEU A 605 15.37 -25.19 3.58
N THR A 606 16.00 -24.27 2.86
CA THR A 606 17.41 -24.29 2.51
C THR A 606 18.27 -23.52 3.50
N ALA A 607 19.46 -24.01 3.80
CA ALA A 607 20.40 -23.33 4.71
C ALA A 607 20.83 -21.97 4.16
N ILE A 608 20.85 -20.95 5.02
CA ILE A 608 21.40 -19.64 4.68
C ILE A 608 22.92 -19.72 4.73
N LYS A 609 23.60 -19.35 3.64
CA LYS A 609 25.07 -19.26 3.61
C LYS A 609 25.54 -18.30 4.71
N GLU A 610 26.52 -18.71 5.52
CA GLU A 610 27.11 -17.94 6.63
C GLU A 610 26.30 -17.90 7.94
N SER A 611 25.15 -18.59 8.05
CA SER A 611 24.44 -18.71 9.32
C SER A 611 24.15 -20.17 9.65
N ASN A 612 24.90 -20.72 10.60
CA ASN A 612 24.77 -22.10 11.03
C ASN A 612 23.41 -22.32 11.71
N GLY A 613 22.68 -23.38 11.29
CA GLY A 613 21.43 -23.76 11.92
C GLY A 613 20.20 -22.97 11.52
N ILE A 614 20.26 -22.04 10.52
CA ILE A 614 19.13 -21.27 10.03
C ILE A 614 18.78 -21.68 8.59
N TYR A 615 17.51 -22.04 8.38
CA TYR A 615 16.96 -22.50 7.12
C TYR A 615 15.83 -21.61 6.69
N THR A 616 15.75 -21.30 5.40
CA THR A 616 14.73 -20.38 4.86
C THR A 616 13.91 -21.01 3.75
N GLY A 617 12.64 -20.65 3.70
CA GLY A 617 11.71 -20.99 2.63
C GLY A 617 10.68 -19.90 2.44
N LYS A 618 9.80 -20.08 1.47
CA LYS A 618 8.73 -19.14 1.13
C LYS A 618 7.42 -19.89 1.01
N LEU A 619 6.36 -19.30 1.51
CA LEU A 619 4.99 -19.77 1.40
C LEU A 619 4.13 -18.64 0.84
N ASP A 620 3.37 -18.90 -0.20
CA ASP A 620 2.40 -17.95 -0.73
C ASP A 620 1.05 -18.14 -0.02
N ALA A 621 0.61 -17.12 0.72
CA ALA A 621 -0.63 -17.14 1.48
C ALA A 621 -1.82 -16.79 0.57
N TRP A 622 -2.27 -17.73 -0.26
CA TRP A 622 -3.30 -17.47 -1.27
C TRP A 622 -4.75 -17.60 -0.78
N LYS A 623 -4.96 -18.12 0.45
CA LYS A 623 -6.27 -18.33 1.06
C LYS A 623 -6.28 -17.92 2.52
N SER A 624 -7.42 -17.44 3.01
CA SER A 624 -7.59 -17.15 4.45
C SER A 624 -7.87 -18.42 5.24
N GLY A 625 -7.46 -18.41 6.50
CA GLY A 625 -7.64 -19.52 7.44
C GLY A 625 -6.31 -19.99 8.02
N ASP A 626 -6.36 -21.08 8.76
CA ASP A 626 -5.20 -21.61 9.47
C ASP A 626 -4.39 -22.55 8.58
N PHE A 627 -3.15 -22.17 8.29
CA PHE A 627 -2.16 -23.01 7.66
C PHE A 627 -1.42 -23.78 8.75
N THR A 628 -1.41 -25.11 8.68
CA THR A 628 -0.63 -25.95 9.59
C THR A 628 0.70 -26.30 8.95
N ILE A 629 1.80 -25.85 9.55
CA ILE A 629 3.16 -26.08 9.09
C ILE A 629 3.84 -27.08 10.02
N ILE A 630 4.20 -28.25 9.53
CA ILE A 630 4.94 -29.26 10.27
C ILE A 630 6.37 -29.29 9.73
N VAL A 631 7.30 -28.80 10.52
CA VAL A 631 8.73 -28.83 10.23
C VAL A 631 9.32 -30.12 10.82
N SER A 632 10.02 -30.89 10.03
CA SER A 632 10.65 -32.14 10.44
C SER A 632 12.15 -32.15 10.19
N GLU A 633 12.89 -32.60 11.18
CA GLU A 633 14.34 -32.78 11.12
C GLU A 633 14.63 -34.30 11.14
N ASN A 634 15.37 -34.75 10.12
CA ASN A 634 15.52 -36.19 9.85
C ASN A 634 16.59 -36.90 10.70
N LEU A 635 17.50 -36.16 11.36
CA LEU A 635 18.59 -36.73 12.16
C LEU A 635 18.08 -37.36 13.47
N ASN A 636 17.13 -36.70 14.15
CA ASN A 636 16.63 -37.11 15.46
C ASN A 636 15.10 -37.31 15.48
N ASP A 637 14.45 -37.42 14.30
CA ASP A 637 12.98 -37.54 14.12
C ASP A 637 12.15 -36.51 14.89
N ARG A 638 12.69 -35.27 15.00
CA ARG A 638 12.02 -34.16 15.70
C ARG A 638 11.05 -33.46 14.76
N LYS A 639 9.88 -33.13 15.29
CA LYS A 639 8.82 -32.45 14.55
C LYS A 639 8.33 -31.24 15.33
N LEU A 640 8.21 -30.11 14.64
CA LEU A 640 7.60 -28.90 15.16
C LEU A 640 6.33 -28.62 14.37
N MET A 641 5.20 -28.56 15.05
CA MET A 641 3.93 -28.12 14.47
C MET A 641 3.70 -26.64 14.79
N HIS A 642 3.41 -25.86 13.76
CA HIS A 642 3.13 -24.42 13.88
C HIS A 642 1.87 -24.09 13.07
N THR A 643 0.93 -23.38 13.70
CA THR A 643 -0.28 -22.88 13.03
C THR A 643 -0.07 -21.41 12.66
N LEU A 644 -0.19 -21.11 11.37
CA LEU A 644 -0.06 -19.77 10.83
C LEU A 644 -1.45 -19.26 10.38
N PRO A 645 -2.11 -18.38 11.15
CA PRO A 645 -3.37 -17.80 10.73
C PRO A 645 -3.12 -16.76 9.62
N VAL A 646 -3.66 -17.02 8.44
CA VAL A 646 -3.68 -16.08 7.32
C VAL A 646 -4.99 -15.30 7.35
N HIS A 647 -4.89 -14.00 7.53
CA HIS A 647 -6.04 -13.13 7.67
C HIS A 647 -6.57 -12.69 6.30
N LEU A 648 -7.88 -12.57 6.18
CA LEU A 648 -8.46 -11.76 5.12
C LEU A 648 -8.11 -10.30 5.41
N ASP A 649 -7.57 -9.61 4.41
CA ASP A 649 -7.46 -8.15 4.54
C ASP A 649 -8.88 -7.58 4.46
N THR A 650 -9.41 -7.23 5.63
CA THR A 650 -10.75 -6.66 5.79
C THR A 650 -10.84 -5.21 5.31
N THR A 651 -9.93 -4.77 4.43
CA THR A 651 -10.02 -3.43 3.83
C THR A 651 -11.24 -3.31 2.93
N GLU A 652 -11.72 -4.42 2.33
CA GLU A 652 -13.04 -4.46 1.70
C GLU A 652 -14.09 -4.98 2.68
N LYS A 653 -14.88 -4.06 3.21
CA LYS A 653 -16.02 -4.40 4.05
C LYS A 653 -17.30 -4.30 3.23
N LYS A 654 -18.10 -5.36 3.25
CA LYS A 654 -19.49 -5.32 2.77
C LYS A 654 -20.24 -4.21 3.53
N GLY A 655 -21.12 -3.47 2.85
CA GLY A 655 -21.93 -2.43 3.49
C GLY A 655 -21.30 -1.05 3.61
N ARG A 656 -20.10 -0.84 3.14
CA ARG A 656 -19.56 0.52 3.04
C ARG A 656 -20.35 1.36 2.04
N PRO A 657 -20.62 2.62 2.38
CA PRO A 657 -21.20 3.57 1.43
C PRO A 657 -20.29 3.77 0.22
N VAL A 658 -20.87 4.08 -0.89
CA VAL A 658 -20.16 4.35 -2.15
C VAL A 658 -19.17 5.52 -2.00
N THR A 659 -17.94 5.33 -2.49
CA THR A 659 -16.88 6.35 -2.46
C THR A 659 -16.77 7.07 -3.80
N THR A 660 -17.32 8.29 -3.90
CA THR A 660 -17.47 8.99 -5.18
C THR A 660 -16.36 10.00 -5.49
N LYS A 661 -15.67 10.53 -4.50
CA LYS A 661 -14.81 11.73 -4.62
C LYS A 661 -13.64 11.56 -5.61
N SER A 662 -12.86 10.50 -5.47
CA SER A 662 -11.65 10.29 -6.27
C SER A 662 -11.96 10.03 -7.74
N LEU A 663 -12.94 9.15 -8.03
CA LEU A 663 -13.35 8.84 -9.39
C LEU A 663 -14.06 10.01 -10.06
N SER A 664 -14.89 10.77 -9.34
CA SER A 664 -15.53 11.97 -9.87
C SER A 664 -14.51 13.05 -10.25
N ALA A 665 -13.46 13.22 -9.45
CA ALA A 665 -12.36 14.13 -9.79
C ALA A 665 -11.61 13.64 -11.04
N LEU A 666 -11.27 12.35 -11.13
CA LEU A 666 -10.60 11.77 -12.28
C LEU A 666 -11.43 11.88 -13.55
N ALA A 667 -12.74 11.56 -13.51
CA ALA A 667 -13.63 11.68 -14.63
C ALA A 667 -13.71 13.12 -15.17
N LYS A 668 -13.84 14.12 -14.30
CA LYS A 668 -13.82 15.54 -14.69
C LYS A 668 -12.50 15.95 -15.36
N LEU A 669 -11.38 15.49 -14.86
CA LEU A 669 -10.06 15.81 -15.43
C LEU A 669 -9.85 15.21 -16.82
N THR A 670 -10.50 14.10 -17.14
CA THR A 670 -10.39 13.38 -18.42
C THR A 670 -11.52 13.70 -19.40
N GLY A 671 -12.37 14.69 -19.08
CA GLY A 671 -13.50 15.09 -19.95
C GLY A 671 -14.70 14.16 -19.89
N GLY A 672 -14.72 13.19 -18.99
CA GLY A 672 -15.84 12.31 -18.73
C GLY A 672 -16.77 12.79 -17.62
N SER A 673 -17.62 11.92 -17.10
CA SER A 673 -18.56 12.21 -16.03
C SER A 673 -18.94 10.96 -15.24
N THR A 674 -19.51 11.18 -14.05
CA THR A 674 -19.96 10.12 -13.16
C THR A 674 -21.42 10.30 -12.79
N GLU A 675 -22.15 9.21 -12.63
CA GLU A 675 -23.53 9.19 -12.16
C GLU A 675 -23.75 8.06 -11.16
N SER A 676 -24.80 8.17 -10.33
CA SER A 676 -25.20 7.08 -9.45
C SER A 676 -26.03 6.04 -10.22
N TYR A 677 -26.14 4.84 -9.69
CA TYR A 677 -26.94 3.75 -10.25
C TYR A 677 -28.40 4.15 -10.55
N ARG A 678 -28.99 5.07 -9.78
CA ARG A 678 -30.37 5.55 -9.99
C ARG A 678 -30.52 6.45 -11.20
N LYS A 679 -29.47 7.07 -11.68
CA LYS A 679 -29.45 8.07 -12.77
C LYS A 679 -28.54 7.68 -13.93
N TRP A 680 -28.14 6.42 -13.99
CA TRP A 680 -27.15 5.93 -14.94
C TRP A 680 -27.49 6.21 -16.41
N GLU A 681 -28.77 6.20 -16.77
CA GLU A 681 -29.23 6.48 -18.13
C GLU A 681 -28.85 7.90 -18.61
N LYS A 682 -28.66 8.86 -17.69
CA LYS A 682 -28.18 10.21 -18.01
C LYS A 682 -26.74 10.23 -18.51
N LEU A 683 -25.97 9.18 -18.23
CA LEU A 683 -24.61 9.05 -18.68
C LEU A 683 -24.52 8.63 -20.16
N LEU A 684 -25.49 7.85 -20.66
CA LEU A 684 -25.46 7.30 -22.02
C LEU A 684 -25.36 8.37 -23.13
N PRO A 685 -26.15 9.46 -23.13
CA PRO A 685 -25.97 10.53 -24.12
C PRO A 685 -24.61 11.20 -24.06
N ARG A 686 -24.05 11.36 -22.85
CA ARG A 686 -22.72 11.95 -22.67
C ARG A 686 -21.61 11.05 -23.22
N ILE A 687 -21.70 9.74 -22.98
CA ILE A 687 -20.79 8.74 -23.56
C ILE A 687 -20.88 8.81 -25.09
N LYS A 688 -22.10 8.78 -25.66
CA LYS A 688 -22.31 8.90 -27.11
C LYS A 688 -21.73 10.19 -27.70
N ALA A 689 -21.84 11.31 -26.99
CA ALA A 689 -21.33 12.60 -27.46
C ALA A 689 -19.79 12.66 -27.48
N VAL A 690 -19.12 12.05 -26.49
CA VAL A 690 -17.66 12.07 -26.39
C VAL A 690 -16.98 11.03 -27.28
N ILE A 691 -17.61 9.86 -27.44
CA ILE A 691 -17.07 8.73 -28.19
C ILE A 691 -17.48 8.78 -29.67
N ASN A 692 -18.11 9.85 -30.13
CA ASN A 692 -18.52 9.97 -31.52
C ASN A 692 -17.30 9.86 -32.46
N PRO A 693 -17.38 9.06 -33.55
CA PRO A 693 -16.27 8.93 -34.48
C PRO A 693 -15.87 10.30 -35.01
N GLN A 694 -14.65 10.70 -34.77
CA GLN A 694 -14.14 11.97 -35.25
C GLN A 694 -14.11 11.90 -36.78
N ASN A 695 -14.88 12.78 -37.43
CA ASN A 695 -14.77 12.97 -38.85
C ASN A 695 -13.36 13.48 -39.17
N THR A 696 -12.56 12.70 -39.85
CA THR A 696 -11.25 13.13 -40.31
C THR A 696 -11.42 14.03 -41.54
N LEU A 697 -10.91 15.25 -41.46
CA LEU A 697 -10.85 16.16 -42.60
C LEU A 697 -9.66 15.76 -43.44
N LYS A 698 -9.96 15.14 -44.60
CA LYS A 698 -8.93 14.96 -45.66
C LYS A 698 -8.80 16.25 -46.44
N VAL A 699 -7.64 16.83 -46.43
CA VAL A 699 -7.33 18.05 -47.18
C VAL A 699 -6.43 17.67 -48.39
N ASP A 700 -7.04 17.58 -49.55
CA ASP A 700 -6.30 17.41 -50.81
C ASP A 700 -5.91 18.78 -51.36
N ARG A 701 -4.62 18.98 -51.57
CA ARG A 701 -4.04 20.24 -52.11
C ARG A 701 -3.68 20.06 -53.56
N LEU A 702 -4.04 21.03 -54.43
CA LEU A 702 -3.74 20.98 -55.85
C LEU A 702 -2.22 20.95 -56.08
N ARG A 703 -1.46 21.70 -55.27
CA ARG A 703 0.01 21.78 -55.37
C ARG A 703 0.72 20.44 -55.17
N THR A 704 0.17 19.53 -54.37
CA THR A 704 0.77 18.22 -54.08
C THR A 704 0.23 17.12 -55.03
N ASN A 705 -0.70 17.42 -55.91
CA ASN A 705 -1.28 16.43 -56.79
C ASN A 705 -0.29 16.12 -57.96
N LEU A 706 0.20 14.89 -57.99
CA LEU A 706 1.20 14.45 -58.98
C LEU A 706 0.68 14.57 -60.42
N LEU A 707 -0.57 14.20 -60.70
CA LEU A 707 -1.19 14.27 -62.02
C LEU A 707 -1.28 15.71 -62.51
N TRP A 708 -1.63 16.65 -61.65
CA TRP A 708 -1.68 18.07 -61.95
C TRP A 708 -0.29 18.60 -62.29
N ASN A 709 0.72 18.27 -61.55
CA ASN A 709 2.08 18.69 -61.77
C ASN A 709 2.63 18.10 -63.09
N CYS A 710 2.37 16.83 -63.36
CA CYS A 710 2.76 16.20 -64.67
C CYS A 710 2.05 16.87 -65.83
N PHE A 711 0.76 17.25 -65.70
CA PHE A 711 0.00 17.98 -66.72
C PHE A 711 0.65 19.35 -67.01
N LEU A 712 0.98 20.13 -65.99
CA LEU A 712 1.64 21.42 -66.14
C LEU A 712 3.01 21.28 -66.79
N PHE A 713 3.80 20.29 -66.42
CA PHE A 713 5.08 19.99 -67.05
C PHE A 713 4.92 19.60 -68.52
N GLY A 714 3.92 18.80 -68.86
CA GLY A 714 3.58 18.43 -70.23
C GLY A 714 3.25 19.66 -71.10
N LEU A 715 2.42 20.58 -70.57
CA LEU A 715 2.07 21.83 -71.23
C LEU A 715 3.31 22.73 -71.46
N LEU A 716 4.21 22.75 -70.48
CA LEU A 716 5.47 23.51 -70.59
C LEU A 716 6.38 22.95 -71.67
N ILE A 717 6.48 21.63 -71.83
CA ILE A 717 7.23 20.97 -72.85
C ILE A 717 6.60 21.27 -74.22
N ILE A 718 5.26 21.22 -74.36
CA ILE A 718 4.52 21.53 -75.59
C ILE A 718 4.80 22.99 -76.01
N TYR A 719 4.68 23.93 -75.07
CA TYR A 719 4.94 25.35 -75.30
C TYR A 719 6.39 25.60 -75.78
N TRP A 720 7.37 24.99 -75.10
CA TRP A 720 8.78 25.13 -75.47
C TRP A 720 9.09 24.52 -76.83
N SER A 721 8.53 23.33 -77.14
CA SER A 721 8.67 22.67 -78.46
C SER A 721 8.05 23.51 -79.57
N TRP A 722 6.86 24.03 -79.38
CA TRP A 722 6.15 24.88 -80.32
C TRP A 722 6.91 26.20 -80.61
N ARG A 723 7.44 26.81 -79.54
CA ARG A 723 8.27 27.99 -79.65
C ARG A 723 9.55 27.74 -80.47
N LYS A 724 10.18 26.59 -80.28
CA LYS A 724 11.38 26.19 -81.00
C LYS A 724 11.08 25.91 -82.49
N LEU A 725 9.95 25.27 -82.80
CA LEU A 725 9.53 25.02 -84.19
C LEU A 725 9.25 26.31 -84.96
N LEU A 726 8.82 27.36 -84.30
CA LEU A 726 8.57 28.67 -84.92
C LEU A 726 9.85 29.58 -85.07
N GLY A 727 10.99 29.09 -84.65
CA GLY A 727 12.24 29.86 -84.68
C GLY A 727 12.29 31.06 -83.72
N LEU A 728 11.44 31.07 -82.72
CA LEU A 728 11.33 32.12 -81.71
C LEU A 728 12.20 31.77 -80.51
N VAL A 729 13.51 31.69 -80.67
CA VAL A 729 14.41 31.41 -79.51
C VAL A 729 14.63 32.62 -78.67
#